data_4b0e0ae29555cecf98b10bcf0f59591c
#
_entry.id   4b0e0ae29555cecf98b10bcf0f59591c
#
_cell.length_a   1.000
_cell.length_b   1.000
_cell.length_c   1.000
_cell.angle_alpha   90.00
_cell.angle_beta   90.00
_cell.angle_gamma   90.00
#
_symmetry.space_group_name_H-M   'P 1'
#
loop_
_entity.id
_entity.type
_entity.pdbx_description
1 polymer ?
#
loop_
_entity_poly.entity_id
_entity_poly.type
_entity_poly.pdbx_seq_one_letter_code
_entity_poly.pdbx_strand_id
1 'polypeptide(L)'
;MRLLVIDGNSIANRAFFGIKLLTTKDGRYTNAIYGFLNILLSLLKECDPDEVAVAFDLRAPTFRHKMYDGYKATRHGMPEELAQQMPVLKELLADLGYRAVMAEGWEADDILGTLAAACDARKDDCYLATGDRDSLQLVSESTTVLLAATAMGRSKTIPMDVDAIHEKYGIEPKQLIEVKSLMGDTSDNIPGVRGIGEKTALNLVQKFGTLENVYAHIDDPVIKPKQREHLLECKADAELSHVLGTIRTDAPIETAEGAYKVGEGNKAEAVRLLQELEIHSLIPRFGLDNVAPATAPEEVPTEEAEIGILPLTPAGRYLVAARPAVMGKQGTKNVIVQPEAWYAVQGRTVFPLSDDELVRLLDDPAVTLDVFYSAPLYAKAMAAGGWGSSIVWDGKLAAYLLDASASKYQISELAVSYRAKAAFTCEEWPDAGSLADLFAKMKAEITACGEDDLYHDIEFPLAQVLADMTRTGILVDKGGIEEFGVRMRAELAQVLGRIQMETGRTSFNPNSPKQLGEMLFDTLGLPHGKKTQRGWSTDAETLEALRDYPLVEDILQYRAYQKLNSTYVEGLLKVIGEDGRIHTRFNQTEARTGRLSSDNPNLQNIPIRTELGSQLRAYFIAKPGCVLVDADYSQIELRILAHVTGDEHMQNAFRSGEDIHRSTAAKIYGIPQSEVTPRLRSSAKAINFGIMYGKGAYSLSKDIGVSVKEADAFLKNYLAAFPKVDGYMEKTIADAKDCGYVSTLFGRRRALPELSSSNRNIRASGERMARNTPIQGTAADVIKLAMVRVWRRLRDEKMESRLILTVHDELIVEAPEAEAAKAASILREEMEGCVHYAVPLSTEVHEGKNWLEAH
;
A
#
# COMPACT_ATOMS: atom_id res chain seq x y z
N MET A 1 36.88 -16.56 -4.33
CA MET A 1 35.67 -16.68 -3.48
C MET A 1 35.04 -15.30 -3.31
N ARG A 2 33.71 -15.21 -3.18
CA ARG A 2 32.97 -13.95 -2.95
C ARG A 2 32.34 -13.94 -1.56
N LEU A 3 32.77 -13.02 -0.69
CA LEU A 3 32.23 -12.86 0.65
C LEU A 3 31.37 -11.59 0.71
N LEU A 4 30.12 -11.71 1.13
CA LEU A 4 29.26 -10.57 1.47
C LEU A 4 29.27 -10.37 2.98
N VAL A 5 29.69 -9.20 3.43
CA VAL A 5 29.63 -8.79 4.85
C VAL A 5 28.63 -7.66 5.00
N ILE A 6 27.65 -7.85 5.86
CA ILE A 6 26.56 -6.89 6.09
C ILE A 6 26.72 -6.26 7.46
N ASP A 7 26.76 -4.95 7.53
CA ASP A 7 26.60 -4.19 8.75
C ASP A 7 25.16 -4.27 9.23
N GLY A 8 24.90 -5.18 10.15
CA GLY A 8 23.56 -5.51 10.62
C GLY A 8 22.85 -4.34 11.28
N ASN A 9 23.58 -3.55 12.08
CA ASN A 9 23.01 -2.39 12.78
C ASN A 9 22.67 -1.26 11.80
N SER A 10 23.58 -0.93 10.90
CA SER A 10 23.38 0.12 9.91
C SER A 10 22.22 -0.20 8.96
N ILE A 11 22.18 -1.42 8.43
CA ILE A 11 21.12 -1.86 7.52
C ILE A 11 19.78 -1.97 8.24
N ALA A 12 19.73 -2.46 9.50
CA ALA A 12 18.49 -2.51 10.28
C ALA A 12 17.94 -1.10 10.60
N ASN A 13 18.80 -0.17 11.02
CA ASN A 13 18.42 1.24 11.20
C ASN A 13 17.86 1.83 9.91
N ARG A 14 18.53 1.58 8.80
CA ARG A 14 18.07 2.08 7.50
C ARG A 14 16.75 1.50 7.07
N ALA A 15 16.54 0.22 7.27
CA ALA A 15 15.27 -0.45 7.02
C ALA A 15 14.15 0.15 7.88
N PHE A 16 14.42 0.38 9.15
CA PHE A 16 13.49 0.97 10.12
C PHE A 16 13.03 2.36 9.69
N PHE A 17 13.95 3.27 9.34
CA PHE A 17 13.61 4.63 8.92
C PHE A 17 13.18 4.72 7.45
N GLY A 18 13.51 3.74 6.62
CA GLY A 18 13.15 3.69 5.20
C GLY A 18 11.77 3.14 4.90
N ILE A 19 11.19 2.35 5.82
CA ILE A 19 9.88 1.73 5.69
C ILE A 19 8.95 2.30 6.75
N LYS A 20 7.69 2.48 6.39
CA LYS A 20 6.65 2.85 7.37
C LYS A 20 6.62 1.84 8.50
N LEU A 21 6.29 2.30 9.71
CA LEU A 21 6.05 1.39 10.82
C LEU A 21 5.01 0.35 10.41
N LEU A 22 5.42 -0.91 10.50
CA LEU A 22 4.58 -2.08 10.32
C LEU A 22 4.48 -2.78 11.66
N THR A 23 3.29 -3.17 12.03
CA THR A 23 3.03 -3.94 13.24
C THR A 23 2.20 -5.17 12.91
N THR A 24 2.42 -6.24 13.62
CA THR A 24 1.49 -7.37 13.67
C THR A 24 0.20 -6.98 14.39
N LYS A 25 -0.83 -7.81 14.31
CA LYS A 25 -2.11 -7.60 15.02
C LYS A 25 -1.95 -7.50 16.54
N ASP A 26 -0.99 -8.23 17.10
CA ASP A 26 -0.64 -8.18 18.53
C ASP A 26 0.30 -7.02 18.90
N GLY A 27 0.57 -6.11 17.96
CA GLY A 27 1.29 -4.86 18.18
C GLY A 27 2.82 -4.95 18.12
N ARG A 28 3.40 -6.08 17.70
CA ARG A 28 4.86 -6.22 17.51
C ARG A 28 5.32 -5.47 16.27
N TYR A 29 6.40 -4.70 16.37
CA TYR A 29 6.98 -3.98 15.25
C TYR A 29 7.75 -4.92 14.32
N THR A 30 7.58 -4.77 12.97
CA THR A 30 8.14 -5.68 11.98
C THR A 30 8.83 -4.99 10.80
N ASN A 31 8.72 -3.67 10.68
CA ASN A 31 9.22 -2.91 9.54
C ASN A 31 10.74 -3.00 9.34
N ALA A 32 11.54 -3.05 10.42
CA ALA A 32 12.98 -3.19 10.31
C ALA A 32 13.36 -4.58 9.81
N ILE A 33 12.74 -5.63 10.34
CA ILE A 33 12.94 -7.03 9.92
C ILE A 33 12.56 -7.18 8.44
N TYR A 34 11.35 -6.74 8.07
CA TYR A 34 10.89 -6.79 6.69
C TYR A 34 11.82 -6.07 5.72
N GLY A 35 12.26 -4.88 6.08
CA GLY A 35 13.16 -4.08 5.26
C GLY A 35 14.55 -4.68 5.15
N PHE A 36 15.10 -5.16 6.27
CA PHE A 36 16.40 -5.82 6.30
C PHE A 36 16.43 -7.05 5.37
N LEU A 37 15.45 -7.94 5.49
CA LEU A 37 15.35 -9.13 4.66
C LEU A 37 15.19 -8.83 3.17
N ASN A 38 14.45 -7.76 2.82
CA ASN A 38 14.36 -7.30 1.43
C ASN A 38 15.70 -6.78 0.89
N ILE A 39 16.48 -6.05 1.72
CA ILE A 39 17.82 -5.59 1.36
C ILE A 39 18.76 -6.80 1.21
N LEU A 40 18.73 -7.74 2.15
CA LEU A 40 19.49 -8.98 2.08
C LEU A 40 19.24 -9.73 0.77
N LEU A 41 17.97 -9.97 0.41
CA LEU A 41 17.61 -10.63 -0.86
C LEU A 41 18.11 -9.87 -2.10
N SER A 42 18.13 -8.54 -2.04
CA SER A 42 18.69 -7.72 -3.13
C SER A 42 20.19 -7.88 -3.24
N LEU A 43 20.90 -7.85 -2.11
CA LEU A 43 22.35 -8.03 -2.05
C LEU A 43 22.80 -9.43 -2.50
N LEU A 44 22.09 -10.48 -2.08
CA LEU A 44 22.33 -11.84 -2.53
C LEU A 44 22.22 -11.97 -4.04
N LYS A 45 21.23 -11.31 -4.64
CA LYS A 45 21.04 -11.31 -6.10
C LYS A 45 22.10 -10.47 -6.83
N GLU A 46 22.55 -9.35 -6.22
CA GLU A 46 23.50 -8.43 -6.83
C GLU A 46 24.93 -8.98 -6.79
N CYS A 47 25.34 -9.56 -5.65
CA CYS A 47 26.72 -10.03 -5.42
C CYS A 47 26.91 -11.51 -5.77
N ASP A 48 25.85 -12.32 -5.75
CA ASP A 48 25.89 -13.79 -5.90
C ASP A 48 27.02 -14.40 -5.05
N PRO A 49 27.00 -14.18 -3.69
CA PRO A 49 28.12 -14.52 -2.82
C PRO A 49 28.21 -16.02 -2.50
N ASP A 50 29.42 -16.51 -2.30
CA ASP A 50 29.69 -17.87 -1.82
C ASP A 50 29.47 -17.97 -0.29
N GLU A 51 29.72 -16.86 0.42
CA GLU A 51 29.62 -16.74 1.88
C GLU A 51 28.97 -15.44 2.29
N VAL A 52 28.25 -15.45 3.43
CA VAL A 52 27.56 -14.27 3.98
C VAL A 52 27.79 -14.15 5.48
N ALA A 53 28.34 -13.04 5.93
CA ALA A 53 28.47 -12.67 7.34
C ALA A 53 27.62 -11.45 7.67
N VAL A 54 26.93 -11.44 8.80
CA VAL A 54 26.16 -10.28 9.28
C VAL A 54 26.76 -9.81 10.60
N ALA A 55 27.44 -8.66 10.58
CA ALA A 55 28.10 -8.08 11.73
C ALA A 55 27.14 -7.26 12.59
N PHE A 56 27.18 -7.42 13.91
CA PHE A 56 26.37 -6.64 14.86
C PHE A 56 27.23 -6.10 16.01
N ASP A 57 26.87 -4.88 16.47
CA ASP A 57 27.42 -4.33 17.69
C ASP A 57 26.88 -5.05 18.93
N LEU A 58 27.71 -5.15 19.96
CA LEU A 58 27.32 -5.54 21.30
C LEU A 58 27.07 -4.29 22.18
N ARG A 59 26.21 -4.42 23.18
CA ARG A 59 25.91 -3.35 24.16
C ARG A 59 27.06 -3.13 25.19
N ALA A 60 28.28 -3.59 24.89
CA ALA A 60 29.43 -3.45 25.76
C ALA A 60 30.29 -2.26 25.33
N PRO A 61 30.96 -1.55 26.26
CA PRO A 61 31.90 -0.49 25.91
C PRO A 61 33.03 -1.04 25.04
N THR A 62 33.32 -0.38 23.92
CA THR A 62 34.42 -0.75 23.02
C THR A 62 35.72 -0.14 23.47
N PHE A 63 36.83 -0.50 22.84
CA PHE A 63 38.16 0.10 23.12
C PHE A 63 38.14 1.62 22.89
N ARG A 64 37.33 2.14 21.93
CA ARG A 64 37.19 3.58 21.67
C ARG A 64 36.54 4.32 22.85
N HIS A 65 35.55 3.73 23.50
CA HIS A 65 34.96 4.29 24.73
C HIS A 65 35.94 4.34 25.89
N LYS A 66 36.89 3.38 25.95
CA LYS A 66 37.94 3.37 26.98
C LYS A 66 39.02 4.39 26.70
N MET A 67 39.21 4.81 25.45
CA MET A 67 40.21 5.80 25.02
C MET A 67 39.68 7.22 25.14
N TYR A 68 38.41 7.45 24.92
CA TYR A 68 37.79 8.77 24.91
C TYR A 68 36.37 8.74 25.46
N ASP A 69 36.15 9.30 26.65
CA ASP A 69 34.84 9.30 27.34
C ASP A 69 33.74 10.03 26.55
N GLY A 70 34.12 10.96 25.67
CA GLY A 70 33.21 11.67 24.79
C GLY A 70 32.75 10.89 23.58
N TYR A 71 33.31 9.72 23.27
CA TYR A 71 33.00 8.96 22.08
C TYR A 71 31.53 8.53 22.04
N LYS A 72 30.81 8.89 20.98
CA LYS A 72 29.39 8.63 20.78
C LYS A 72 28.44 9.14 21.90
N ALA A 73 28.94 10.04 22.79
CA ALA A 73 28.16 10.55 23.94
C ALA A 73 26.93 11.37 23.52
N THR A 74 26.90 11.91 22.31
CA THR A 74 25.77 12.69 21.74
C THR A 74 24.76 11.83 21.00
N ARG A 75 25.02 10.54 20.80
CA ARG A 75 24.06 9.65 20.10
C ARG A 75 22.84 9.39 20.98
N HIS A 76 21.67 9.63 20.45
CA HIS A 76 20.45 9.14 21.04
C HIS A 76 20.39 7.60 20.96
N GLY A 77 19.87 6.96 21.99
CA GLY A 77 19.70 5.50 22.00
C GLY A 77 18.87 4.99 20.81
N MET A 78 18.97 3.69 20.54
CA MET A 78 18.14 3.03 19.53
C MET A 78 16.66 3.22 19.90
N PRO A 79 15.76 3.59 18.94
CA PRO A 79 14.33 3.64 19.19
C PRO A 79 13.82 2.32 19.77
N GLU A 80 12.89 2.38 20.70
CA GLU A 80 12.38 1.19 21.39
C GLU A 80 11.76 0.20 20.41
N GLU A 81 11.06 0.71 19.41
CA GLU A 81 10.43 -0.05 18.34
C GLU A 81 11.44 -0.83 17.47
N LEU A 82 12.64 -0.30 17.29
CA LEU A 82 13.73 -1.00 16.62
C LEU A 82 14.43 -1.98 17.56
N ALA A 83 14.64 -1.58 18.82
CA ALA A 83 15.30 -2.40 19.82
C ALA A 83 14.57 -3.74 20.05
N GLN A 84 13.24 -3.75 19.98
CA GLN A 84 12.41 -4.95 20.07
C GLN A 84 12.60 -5.89 18.88
N GLN A 85 12.87 -5.37 17.69
CA GLN A 85 13.02 -6.15 16.47
C GLN A 85 14.41 -6.81 16.34
N MET A 86 15.45 -6.24 16.96
CA MET A 86 16.83 -6.72 16.78
C MET A 86 17.09 -8.16 17.24
N PRO A 87 16.57 -8.61 18.41
CA PRO A 87 16.72 -10.02 18.82
C PRO A 87 16.07 -10.97 17.83
N VAL A 88 14.83 -10.67 17.43
CA VAL A 88 14.04 -11.50 16.50
C VAL A 88 14.69 -11.54 15.11
N LEU A 89 15.27 -10.42 14.65
CA LEU A 89 16.02 -10.39 13.40
C LEU A 89 17.22 -11.33 13.43
N LYS A 90 17.98 -11.35 14.53
CA LYS A 90 19.14 -12.22 14.69
C LYS A 90 18.75 -13.70 14.74
N GLU A 91 17.65 -14.03 15.42
CA GLU A 91 17.08 -15.36 15.47
C GLU A 91 16.66 -15.82 14.07
N LEU A 92 15.91 -15.01 13.36
CA LEU A 92 15.44 -15.30 12.00
C LEU A 92 16.60 -15.46 11.01
N LEU A 93 17.68 -14.67 11.13
CA LEU A 93 18.88 -14.83 10.32
C LEU A 93 19.55 -16.16 10.57
N ALA A 94 19.65 -16.61 11.82
CA ALA A 94 20.21 -17.91 12.19
C ALA A 94 19.35 -19.05 11.63
N ASP A 95 18.02 -18.95 11.72
CA ASP A 95 17.09 -19.93 11.19
C ASP A 95 17.10 -19.98 9.66
N LEU A 96 17.42 -18.88 8.99
CA LEU A 96 17.65 -18.82 7.55
C LEU A 96 19.06 -19.31 7.15
N GLY A 97 19.91 -19.69 8.13
CA GLY A 97 21.25 -20.22 7.90
C GLY A 97 22.35 -19.15 7.80
N TYR A 98 22.06 -17.87 8.08
CA TYR A 98 23.05 -16.80 8.06
C TYR A 98 23.73 -16.65 9.43
N ARG A 99 25.05 -16.47 9.43
CA ARG A 99 25.82 -16.31 10.65
C ARG A 99 25.92 -14.85 11.09
N ALA A 100 25.39 -14.57 12.28
CA ALA A 100 25.59 -13.28 12.96
C ALA A 100 26.98 -13.28 13.63
N VAL A 101 27.77 -12.22 13.41
CA VAL A 101 29.13 -12.06 13.92
C VAL A 101 29.18 -10.89 14.90
N MET A 102 29.72 -11.13 16.09
CA MET A 102 29.85 -10.15 17.15
C MET A 102 31.15 -10.40 17.91
N ALA A 103 31.82 -9.33 18.37
CA ALA A 103 33.03 -9.46 19.17
C ALA A 103 32.97 -8.47 20.36
N GLU A 104 33.20 -8.94 21.60
CA GLU A 104 33.15 -8.10 22.78
C GLU A 104 34.31 -7.07 22.79
N GLY A 105 33.95 -5.81 23.00
CA GLY A 105 34.93 -4.70 23.01
C GLY A 105 35.25 -4.12 21.62
N TRP A 106 34.64 -4.67 20.55
CA TRP A 106 34.80 -4.25 19.16
C TRP A 106 33.48 -3.76 18.57
N GLU A 107 33.58 -2.95 17.52
CA GLU A 107 32.43 -2.48 16.77
C GLU A 107 32.20 -3.31 15.50
N ALA A 108 30.99 -3.27 14.94
CA ALA A 108 30.66 -3.96 13.68
C ALA A 108 31.60 -3.54 12.54
N ASP A 109 31.99 -2.26 12.48
CA ASP A 109 32.93 -1.74 11.48
C ASP A 109 34.31 -2.42 11.56
N ASP A 110 34.81 -2.73 12.78
CA ASP A 110 36.05 -3.45 12.95
C ASP A 110 35.96 -4.91 12.50
N ILE A 111 34.76 -5.51 12.64
CA ILE A 111 34.46 -6.84 12.09
C ILE A 111 34.50 -6.79 10.55
N LEU A 112 33.85 -5.78 9.94
CA LEU A 112 33.90 -5.54 8.49
C LEU A 112 35.36 -5.39 8.03
N GLY A 113 36.15 -4.54 8.73
CA GLY A 113 37.56 -4.32 8.43
C GLY A 113 38.40 -5.58 8.51
N THR A 114 38.18 -6.41 9.53
CA THR A 114 38.92 -7.67 9.72
C THR A 114 38.62 -8.68 8.62
N LEU A 115 37.34 -8.81 8.21
CA LEU A 115 36.95 -9.71 7.12
C LEU A 115 37.46 -9.22 5.76
N ALA A 116 37.39 -7.90 5.51
CA ALA A 116 37.96 -7.28 4.31
C ALA A 116 39.48 -7.55 4.19
N ALA A 117 40.23 -7.30 5.27
CA ALA A 117 41.65 -7.57 5.27
C ALA A 117 42.02 -9.05 5.07
N ALA A 118 41.15 -9.96 5.59
CA ALA A 118 41.36 -11.39 5.36
C ALA A 118 41.08 -11.77 3.90
N CYS A 119 40.09 -11.16 3.25
CA CYS A 119 39.81 -11.34 1.81
C CYS A 119 40.95 -10.79 0.95
N ASP A 120 41.45 -9.56 1.27
CA ASP A 120 42.56 -8.95 0.57
C ASP A 120 43.81 -9.85 0.61
N ALA A 121 44.12 -10.45 1.79
CA ALA A 121 45.23 -11.36 1.95
C ALA A 121 45.11 -12.62 1.10
N ARG A 122 43.90 -13.11 0.84
CA ARG A 122 43.63 -14.28 0.00
C ARG A 122 43.39 -13.91 -1.47
N LYS A 123 43.18 -12.65 -1.79
CA LYS A 123 42.72 -12.13 -3.09
C LYS A 123 41.33 -12.64 -3.47
N ASP A 124 40.45 -12.69 -2.49
CA ASP A 124 39.03 -12.99 -2.63
C ASP A 124 38.22 -11.71 -2.80
N ASP A 125 37.14 -11.74 -3.55
CA ASP A 125 36.24 -10.60 -3.66
C ASP A 125 35.44 -10.40 -2.36
N CYS A 126 35.47 -9.19 -1.82
CA CYS A 126 34.75 -8.81 -0.60
C CYS A 126 33.75 -7.67 -0.89
N TYR A 127 32.49 -7.88 -0.54
CA TYR A 127 31.43 -6.88 -0.65
C TYR A 127 31.00 -6.46 0.76
N LEU A 128 31.17 -5.20 1.12
CA LEU A 128 30.77 -4.63 2.42
C LEU A 128 29.48 -3.84 2.27
N ALA A 129 28.36 -4.35 2.76
CA ALA A 129 27.08 -3.66 2.69
C ALA A 129 26.81 -2.85 3.97
N THR A 130 26.87 -1.54 3.90
CA THR A 130 26.67 -0.62 5.02
C THR A 130 26.03 0.70 4.59
N GLY A 131 25.47 1.44 5.51
CA GLY A 131 25.06 2.84 5.32
C GLY A 131 26.11 3.83 5.80
N ASP A 132 27.17 3.36 6.45
CA ASP A 132 28.22 4.21 7.00
C ASP A 132 29.31 4.50 5.95
N ARG A 133 29.65 5.78 5.82
CA ARG A 133 30.70 6.23 4.89
C ARG A 133 32.11 5.97 5.42
N ASP A 134 32.24 5.72 6.71
CA ASP A 134 33.53 5.44 7.29
C ASP A 134 34.15 4.15 6.78
N SER A 135 33.29 3.18 6.45
CA SER A 135 33.72 1.92 5.83
C SER A 135 34.36 2.10 4.44
N LEU A 136 34.23 3.28 3.80
CA LEU A 136 34.88 3.56 2.52
C LEU A 136 36.45 3.53 2.63
N GLN A 137 37.01 3.69 3.84
CA GLN A 137 38.45 3.50 4.07
C GLN A 137 38.91 2.05 3.84
N LEU A 138 37.99 1.11 3.82
CA LEU A 138 38.25 -0.33 3.63
C LEU A 138 38.28 -0.76 2.16
N VAL A 139 37.94 0.14 1.25
CA VAL A 139 37.94 -0.15 -0.19
C VAL A 139 39.36 -0.48 -0.65
N SER A 140 39.47 -1.56 -1.45
CA SER A 140 40.74 -2.03 -2.01
C SER A 140 40.52 -2.63 -3.42
N GLU A 141 41.53 -3.22 -4.03
CA GLU A 141 41.42 -3.96 -5.28
C GLU A 141 40.45 -5.16 -5.15
N SER A 142 40.34 -5.75 -3.97
CA SER A 142 39.49 -6.92 -3.70
C SER A 142 38.21 -6.56 -2.94
N THR A 143 38.15 -5.39 -2.30
CA THR A 143 37.04 -4.99 -1.44
C THR A 143 36.24 -3.84 -2.04
N THR A 144 34.96 -4.05 -2.30
CA THR A 144 33.98 -3.04 -2.74
C THR A 144 32.97 -2.75 -1.63
N VAL A 145 32.77 -1.48 -1.30
CA VAL A 145 31.72 -1.06 -0.36
C VAL A 145 30.41 -0.79 -1.10
N LEU A 146 29.37 -1.51 -0.74
CA LEU A 146 27.99 -1.32 -1.23
C LEU A 146 27.30 -0.33 -0.29
N LEU A 147 27.43 0.97 -0.60
CA LEU A 147 26.86 2.02 0.24
C LEU A 147 25.35 2.07 0.07
N ALA A 148 24.64 1.74 1.13
CA ALA A 148 23.18 1.77 1.11
C ALA A 148 22.68 3.22 0.96
N ALA A 149 21.93 3.53 -0.10
CA ALA A 149 21.31 4.82 -0.37
C ALA A 149 19.77 4.69 -0.48
N THR A 150 19.02 5.71 -0.07
CA THR A 150 17.58 5.77 -0.29
C THR A 150 17.29 6.78 -1.37
N ALA A 151 16.75 6.32 -2.49
CA ALA A 151 16.26 7.18 -3.55
C ALA A 151 14.76 6.92 -3.75
N MET A 152 13.93 7.96 -3.61
CA MET A 152 12.47 7.90 -3.82
C MET A 152 11.74 6.78 -3.05
N GLY A 153 12.12 6.55 -1.79
CA GLY A 153 11.47 5.53 -0.95
C GLY A 153 11.84 4.08 -1.28
N ARG A 154 12.85 3.86 -2.14
CA ARG A 154 13.42 2.54 -2.41
C ARG A 154 14.86 2.48 -1.95
N SER A 155 15.21 1.39 -1.30
CA SER A 155 16.60 1.09 -0.96
C SER A 155 17.37 0.79 -2.24
N LYS A 156 18.51 1.44 -2.44
CA LYS A 156 19.45 1.19 -3.53
C LYS A 156 20.86 1.13 -2.94
N THR A 157 21.70 0.25 -3.45
CA THR A 157 23.12 0.21 -3.18
C THR A 157 23.89 1.00 -4.23
N ILE A 158 24.93 1.69 -3.81
CA ILE A 158 25.87 2.39 -4.68
C ILE A 158 27.22 1.70 -4.49
N PRO A 159 27.74 0.99 -5.49
CA PRO A 159 29.05 0.37 -5.39
C PRO A 159 30.12 1.47 -5.36
N MET A 160 31.02 1.36 -4.41
CA MET A 160 32.15 2.23 -4.19
C MET A 160 33.42 1.37 -4.22
N ASP A 161 34.08 1.35 -5.35
CA ASP A 161 35.40 0.77 -5.57
C ASP A 161 36.49 1.85 -5.58
N VAL A 162 37.71 1.49 -5.86
CA VAL A 162 38.85 2.41 -5.90
C VAL A 162 38.63 3.54 -6.90
N ASP A 163 38.12 3.20 -8.12
CA ASP A 163 37.88 4.19 -9.15
C ASP A 163 36.78 5.19 -8.75
N ALA A 164 35.69 4.71 -8.15
CA ALA A 164 34.61 5.55 -7.62
C ALA A 164 35.08 6.49 -6.50
N ILE A 165 36.01 6.06 -5.63
CA ILE A 165 36.61 6.90 -4.61
C ILE A 165 37.50 7.96 -5.27
N HIS A 166 38.33 7.60 -6.23
CA HIS A 166 39.16 8.53 -6.99
C HIS A 166 38.32 9.57 -7.74
N GLU A 167 37.30 9.13 -8.44
CA GLU A 167 36.41 10.04 -9.17
C GLU A 167 35.71 11.05 -8.26
N LYS A 168 35.27 10.57 -7.11
CA LYS A 168 34.46 11.39 -6.17
C LYS A 168 35.28 12.29 -5.26
N TYR A 169 36.42 11.79 -4.74
CA TYR A 169 37.20 12.46 -3.70
C TYR A 169 38.59 12.87 -4.17
N GLY A 170 39.13 12.29 -5.23
CA GLY A 170 40.47 12.57 -5.74
C GLY A 170 41.62 12.13 -4.80
N ILE A 171 41.38 11.10 -4.01
CA ILE A 171 42.30 10.53 -3.02
C ILE A 171 42.19 9.00 -3.01
N GLU A 172 43.18 8.33 -2.42
CA GLU A 172 43.14 6.91 -2.14
C GLU A 172 42.14 6.56 -1.03
N PRO A 173 41.48 5.37 -1.05
CA PRO A 173 40.51 4.99 -0.03
C PRO A 173 41.03 5.16 1.42
N LYS A 174 42.23 4.71 1.70
CA LYS A 174 42.86 4.84 3.04
C LYS A 174 43.03 6.28 3.48
N GLN A 175 43.13 7.23 2.57
CA GLN A 175 43.27 8.65 2.91
C GLN A 175 41.99 9.30 3.43
N LEU A 176 40.83 8.62 3.36
CA LEU A 176 39.61 9.07 4.00
C LEU A 176 39.72 9.18 5.51
N ILE A 177 40.60 8.36 6.14
CA ILE A 177 40.93 8.46 7.57
C ILE A 177 41.57 9.81 7.86
N GLU A 178 42.49 10.24 7.00
CA GLU A 178 43.19 11.51 7.14
C GLU A 178 42.26 12.71 7.04
N VAL A 179 41.29 12.62 6.10
CA VAL A 179 40.24 13.64 5.97
C VAL A 179 39.39 13.70 7.24
N LYS A 180 38.98 12.55 7.77
CA LYS A 180 38.19 12.46 9.00
C LYS A 180 38.97 12.97 10.22
N SER A 181 40.25 12.70 10.29
CA SER A 181 41.13 13.16 11.37
C SER A 181 41.18 14.68 11.44
N LEU A 182 41.20 15.36 10.29
CA LEU A 182 41.22 16.82 10.22
C LEU A 182 39.86 17.45 10.47
N MET A 183 38.76 16.89 9.90
CA MET A 183 37.45 17.51 10.01
C MET A 183 36.69 17.13 11.27
N GLY A 184 37.05 15.99 11.90
CA GLY A 184 36.29 15.40 12.98
C GLY A 184 34.99 14.73 12.50
N ASP A 185 34.20 14.25 13.46
CA ASP A 185 32.86 13.71 13.22
C ASP A 185 31.88 14.10 14.34
N THR A 186 30.92 14.92 14.00
CA THR A 186 29.90 15.37 14.96
C THR A 186 28.93 14.27 15.37
N SER A 187 28.72 13.25 14.52
CA SER A 187 27.81 12.13 14.82
C SER A 187 28.39 11.20 15.88
N ASP A 188 29.70 11.00 15.87
CA ASP A 188 30.43 10.17 16.81
C ASP A 188 31.17 10.99 17.91
N ASN A 189 30.95 12.31 17.89
CA ASN A 189 31.60 13.26 18.79
C ASN A 189 33.14 13.16 18.75
N ILE A 190 33.67 12.98 17.55
CA ILE A 190 35.11 12.99 17.27
C ILE A 190 35.56 14.43 17.02
N PRO A 191 36.52 15.00 17.77
CA PRO A 191 36.76 16.44 17.83
C PRO A 191 37.27 17.06 16.52
N GLY A 192 38.24 16.46 15.85
CA GLY A 192 38.90 17.03 14.67
C GLY A 192 39.63 18.35 14.95
N VAL A 193 39.94 19.10 13.88
CA VAL A 193 40.56 20.42 13.96
C VAL A 193 39.52 21.51 13.83
N ARG A 194 39.37 22.36 14.80
CA ARG A 194 38.41 23.45 14.83
C ARG A 194 38.48 24.33 13.57
N GLY A 195 37.33 24.47 12.87
CA GLY A 195 37.25 25.32 11.68
C GLY A 195 37.78 24.71 10.38
N ILE A 196 38.16 23.43 10.39
CA ILE A 196 38.48 22.65 9.20
C ILE A 196 37.28 21.73 8.91
N GLY A 197 36.54 22.04 7.84
CA GLY A 197 35.46 21.20 7.34
C GLY A 197 35.94 20.33 6.18
N GLU A 198 35.04 19.42 5.71
CA GLU A 198 35.28 18.39 4.69
C GLU A 198 36.05 18.90 3.47
N LYS A 199 35.62 20.02 2.87
CA LYS A 199 36.29 20.58 1.69
C LYS A 199 37.72 21.01 1.95
N THR A 200 38.00 21.57 3.13
CA THR A 200 39.36 22.01 3.49
C THR A 200 40.24 20.81 3.82
N ALA A 201 39.73 19.87 4.59
CA ALA A 201 40.41 18.63 4.93
C ALA A 201 40.80 17.86 3.66
N LEU A 202 39.83 17.70 2.72
CA LEU A 202 40.05 17.02 1.45
C LEU A 202 41.17 17.71 0.64
N ASN A 203 41.13 19.03 0.49
CA ASN A 203 42.20 19.77 -0.22
C ASN A 203 43.60 19.59 0.41
N LEU A 204 43.67 19.53 1.74
CA LEU A 204 44.94 19.29 2.43
C LEU A 204 45.44 17.86 2.17
N VAL A 205 44.56 16.87 2.27
CA VAL A 205 44.90 15.46 2.04
C VAL A 205 45.27 15.21 0.58
N GLN A 206 44.54 15.80 -0.38
CA GLN A 206 44.90 15.72 -1.80
C GLN A 206 46.31 16.27 -2.09
N LYS A 207 46.75 17.28 -1.34
CA LYS A 207 48.07 17.88 -1.52
C LYS A 207 49.17 17.18 -0.76
N PHE A 208 48.92 16.83 0.50
CA PHE A 208 49.98 16.35 1.40
C PHE A 208 49.90 14.84 1.68
N GLY A 209 48.82 14.20 1.35
CA GLY A 209 48.60 12.75 1.45
C GLY A 209 48.18 12.27 2.84
N THR A 210 48.92 12.66 3.90
CA THR A 210 48.70 12.17 5.27
C THR A 210 48.63 13.31 6.28
N LEU A 211 48.02 13.06 7.44
CA LEU A 211 47.97 13.98 8.58
C LEU A 211 49.37 14.43 9.01
N GLU A 212 50.31 13.49 9.09
CA GLU A 212 51.71 13.76 9.42
C GLU A 212 52.36 14.73 8.43
N ASN A 213 52.13 14.52 7.13
CA ASN A 213 52.65 15.40 6.10
C ASN A 213 52.01 16.78 6.13
N VAL A 214 50.73 16.91 6.49
CA VAL A 214 50.08 18.22 6.70
C VAL A 214 50.83 18.99 7.79
N TYR A 215 51.17 18.35 8.91
CA TYR A 215 51.92 18.97 9.98
C TYR A 215 53.40 19.20 9.65
N ALA A 216 54.06 18.33 8.87
CA ALA A 216 55.40 18.53 8.37
C ALA A 216 55.54 19.75 7.44
N HIS A 217 54.47 20.07 6.73
CA HIS A 217 54.41 21.19 5.79
C HIS A 217 53.49 22.31 6.26
N ILE A 218 53.38 22.52 7.58
CA ILE A 218 52.47 23.47 8.22
C ILE A 218 52.67 24.93 7.76
N ASP A 219 53.85 25.28 7.24
CA ASP A 219 54.21 26.58 6.72
C ASP A 219 53.93 26.77 5.22
N ASP A 220 53.37 25.75 4.54
CA ASP A 220 53.00 25.83 3.12
C ASP A 220 51.95 26.93 2.88
N PRO A 221 52.11 27.78 1.83
CA PRO A 221 51.19 28.87 1.54
C PRO A 221 49.71 28.46 1.28
N VAL A 222 49.44 27.20 1.01
CA VAL A 222 48.06 26.65 0.84
C VAL A 222 47.34 26.63 2.17
N ILE A 223 48.06 26.48 3.28
CA ILE A 223 47.55 26.54 4.64
C ILE A 223 47.44 27.98 5.08
N LYS A 224 46.22 28.52 5.10
CA LYS A 224 45.98 29.91 5.48
C LYS A 224 46.38 30.16 6.93
N PRO A 225 46.82 31.41 7.30
CA PRO A 225 47.32 31.70 8.65
C PRO A 225 46.39 31.22 9.78
N LYS A 226 45.09 31.44 9.65
CA LYS A 226 44.08 31.00 10.63
C LYS A 226 43.92 29.47 10.69
N GLN A 227 44.05 28.80 9.57
CA GLN A 227 44.03 27.33 9.53
C GLN A 227 45.26 26.74 10.19
N ARG A 228 46.45 27.36 9.97
CA ARG A 228 47.68 26.99 10.65
C ARG A 228 47.56 27.10 12.16
N GLU A 229 47.05 28.22 12.66
CA GLU A 229 46.81 28.44 14.09
C GLU A 229 45.95 27.30 14.66
N HIS A 230 44.82 27.03 14.06
CA HIS A 230 43.91 25.94 14.51
C HIS A 230 44.56 24.55 14.41
N LEU A 231 45.31 24.26 13.34
CA LEU A 231 46.03 22.99 13.20
C LEU A 231 47.03 22.79 14.35
N LEU A 232 47.81 23.84 14.71
CA LEU A 232 48.75 23.77 15.78
C LEU A 232 48.09 23.64 17.16
N GLU A 233 46.99 24.37 17.40
CA GLU A 233 46.25 24.30 18.66
C GLU A 233 45.56 22.95 18.87
N CYS A 234 44.98 22.35 17.78
CA CYS A 234 44.20 21.12 17.84
C CYS A 234 44.99 19.88 17.39
N LYS A 235 46.30 19.91 17.44
CA LYS A 235 47.11 18.77 16.98
C LYS A 235 46.77 17.46 17.70
N ALA A 236 46.65 17.52 19.02
CA ALA A 236 46.32 16.35 19.84
C ALA A 236 44.88 15.81 19.52
N ASP A 237 43.95 16.74 19.23
CA ASP A 237 42.58 16.36 18.83
C ASP A 237 42.56 15.67 17.45
N ALA A 238 43.39 16.14 16.52
CA ALA A 238 43.54 15.52 15.20
C ALA A 238 44.16 14.11 15.30
N GLU A 239 45.19 13.95 16.11
CA GLU A 239 45.85 12.67 16.37
C GLU A 239 44.89 11.69 17.07
N LEU A 240 44.14 12.15 18.06
CA LEU A 240 43.09 11.36 18.70
C LEU A 240 41.98 10.96 17.68
N SER A 241 41.56 11.90 16.85
CA SER A 241 40.54 11.66 15.81
C SER A 241 41.03 10.63 14.79
N HIS A 242 42.29 10.61 14.44
CA HIS A 242 42.86 9.59 13.56
C HIS A 242 42.76 8.20 14.18
N VAL A 243 43.09 8.05 15.46
CA VAL A 243 42.99 6.77 16.15
C VAL A 243 41.52 6.31 16.30
N LEU A 244 40.62 7.22 16.66
CA LEU A 244 39.19 6.91 16.82
C LEU A 244 38.48 6.61 15.49
N GLY A 245 38.85 7.30 14.42
CA GLY A 245 38.29 7.13 13.08
C GLY A 245 38.83 5.92 12.29
N THR A 246 39.96 5.35 12.73
CA THR A 246 40.58 4.20 12.07
C THR A 246 39.82 2.93 12.40
N ILE A 247 39.33 2.24 11.37
CA ILE A 247 38.71 0.91 11.48
C ILE A 247 39.83 -0.13 11.62
N ARG A 248 39.79 -0.91 12.70
CA ARG A 248 40.77 -1.96 12.96
C ARG A 248 40.45 -3.22 12.15
N THR A 249 41.53 -3.97 11.86
CA THR A 249 41.45 -5.18 11.00
C THR A 249 41.90 -6.46 11.72
N ASP A 250 41.91 -6.43 13.04
CA ASP A 250 42.42 -7.48 13.91
C ASP A 250 41.42 -7.90 15.01
N ALA A 251 40.14 -7.74 14.75
CA ALA A 251 39.08 -8.21 15.65
C ALA A 251 39.18 -9.74 15.84
N PRO A 252 38.97 -10.26 17.07
CA PRO A 252 39.14 -11.68 17.40
C PRO A 252 37.94 -12.51 16.89
N ILE A 253 37.81 -12.61 15.57
CA ILE A 253 36.76 -13.34 14.89
C ILE A 253 37.34 -14.40 13.98
N GLU A 254 36.49 -15.34 13.52
CA GLU A 254 36.90 -16.34 12.56
C GLU A 254 37.07 -15.71 11.17
N THR A 255 38.22 -15.98 10.51
CA THR A 255 38.56 -15.44 9.19
C THR A 255 38.87 -16.52 8.16
N ALA A 256 38.71 -17.81 8.52
CA ALA A 256 38.99 -18.91 7.62
C ALA A 256 37.98 -18.93 6.44
N GLU A 257 38.45 -19.39 5.29
CA GLU A 257 37.61 -19.68 4.14
C GLU A 257 36.55 -20.73 4.49
N GLY A 258 35.31 -20.53 4.09
CA GLY A 258 34.19 -21.42 4.38
C GLY A 258 33.51 -21.15 5.73
N ALA A 259 34.04 -20.21 6.55
CA ALA A 259 33.50 -19.92 7.88
C ALA A 259 32.08 -19.34 7.85
N TYR A 260 31.69 -18.68 6.75
CA TYR A 260 30.43 -17.98 6.59
C TYR A 260 29.56 -18.52 5.46
N LYS A 261 29.78 -19.78 5.06
CA LYS A 261 28.85 -20.48 4.15
C LYS A 261 27.46 -20.49 4.76
N VAL A 262 26.45 -20.20 3.94
CA VAL A 262 25.06 -20.24 4.36
C VAL A 262 24.72 -21.69 4.74
N GLY A 263 24.37 -21.89 6.00
CA GLY A 263 24.00 -23.20 6.54
C GLY A 263 22.59 -23.63 6.15
N GLU A 264 22.21 -24.84 6.57
CA GLU A 264 20.83 -25.31 6.35
C GLU A 264 19.79 -24.51 7.19
N GLY A 265 20.22 -24.01 8.35
CA GLY A 265 19.36 -23.29 9.29
C GLY A 265 18.26 -24.18 9.86
N ASN A 266 17.26 -23.52 10.48
CA ASN A 266 16.00 -24.17 10.87
C ASN A 266 14.85 -23.57 10.04
N LYS A 267 14.71 -24.03 8.81
CA LYS A 267 13.73 -23.51 7.85
C LYS A 267 12.29 -23.54 8.36
N ALA A 268 11.93 -24.55 9.17
CA ALA A 268 10.59 -24.67 9.74
C ALA A 268 10.33 -23.53 10.76
N GLU A 269 11.33 -23.20 11.59
CA GLU A 269 11.28 -22.10 12.55
C GLU A 269 11.29 -20.75 11.84
N ALA A 270 12.09 -20.60 10.78
CA ALA A 270 12.07 -19.41 9.95
C ALA A 270 10.68 -19.14 9.34
N VAL A 271 9.99 -20.18 8.85
CA VAL A 271 8.62 -20.05 8.35
C VAL A 271 7.67 -19.63 9.48
N ARG A 272 7.75 -20.27 10.66
CA ARG A 272 6.93 -19.94 11.82
C ARG A 272 7.12 -18.48 12.22
N LEU A 273 8.35 -18.01 12.37
CA LEU A 273 8.66 -16.62 12.73
C LEU A 273 8.17 -15.63 11.66
N LEU A 274 8.38 -15.93 10.37
CA LEU A 274 7.88 -15.07 9.28
C LEU A 274 6.35 -14.97 9.29
N GLN A 275 5.65 -16.06 9.61
CA GLN A 275 4.19 -16.08 9.74
C GLN A 275 3.73 -15.29 10.98
N GLU A 276 4.34 -15.51 12.15
CA GLU A 276 4.03 -14.76 13.39
C GLU A 276 4.29 -13.26 13.26
N LEU A 277 5.27 -12.88 12.45
CA LEU A 277 5.57 -11.49 12.15
C LEU A 277 4.71 -10.94 11.00
N GLU A 278 3.79 -11.73 10.45
CA GLU A 278 2.93 -11.38 9.30
C GLU A 278 3.73 -10.96 8.04
N ILE A 279 4.94 -11.51 7.88
CA ILE A 279 5.85 -11.24 6.74
C ILE A 279 5.72 -12.35 5.67
N HIS A 280 4.52 -12.75 5.34
CA HIS A 280 4.23 -13.88 4.43
C HIS A 280 4.84 -13.71 3.03
N SER A 281 4.96 -12.49 2.55
CA SER A 281 5.49 -12.21 1.19
C SER A 281 6.95 -12.60 0.98
N LEU A 282 7.71 -12.83 2.05
CA LEU A 282 9.11 -13.22 1.98
C LEU A 282 9.31 -14.74 1.98
N ILE A 283 8.35 -15.55 2.46
CA ILE A 283 8.42 -17.01 2.48
C ILE A 283 8.79 -17.57 1.10
N PRO A 284 8.05 -17.26 0.00
CA PRO A 284 8.41 -17.76 -1.33
C PRO A 284 9.73 -17.21 -1.85
N ARG A 285 10.11 -16.01 -1.42
CA ARG A 285 11.34 -15.38 -1.90
C ARG A 285 12.61 -15.97 -1.30
N PHE A 286 12.49 -16.64 -0.14
CA PHE A 286 13.55 -17.43 0.47
C PHE A 286 13.47 -18.92 0.06
N GLY A 287 12.56 -19.30 -0.84
CA GLY A 287 12.37 -20.68 -1.29
C GLY A 287 11.77 -21.59 -0.21
N LEU A 288 10.96 -21.03 0.69
CA LEU A 288 10.38 -21.74 1.83
C LEU A 288 8.92 -22.17 1.56
N ASP A 289 8.42 -22.07 0.33
CA ASP A 289 7.02 -22.38 -0.02
C ASP A 289 6.55 -23.78 0.37
N ASN A 290 7.47 -24.74 0.36
CA ASN A 290 7.18 -26.16 0.63
C ASN A 290 7.66 -26.58 2.02
N VAL A 291 8.02 -25.64 2.89
CA VAL A 291 8.47 -25.92 4.26
C VAL A 291 7.29 -25.71 5.20
N ALA A 292 6.86 -26.76 5.88
CA ALA A 292 5.88 -26.63 6.96
C ALA A 292 6.50 -25.80 8.10
N PRO A 293 5.75 -24.85 8.70
CA PRO A 293 6.24 -24.13 9.88
C PRO A 293 6.51 -25.08 11.03
N ALA A 294 7.51 -24.76 11.86
CA ALA A 294 7.69 -25.45 13.12
C ALA A 294 6.43 -25.26 13.94
N THR A 295 5.79 -26.33 14.32
CA THR A 295 4.69 -26.27 15.28
C THR A 295 5.23 -25.72 16.59
N ALA A 296 4.64 -24.62 17.09
CA ALA A 296 4.80 -24.31 18.52
C ALA A 296 4.48 -25.60 19.31
N PRO A 297 5.03 -25.81 20.52
CA PRO A 297 4.81 -27.04 21.28
C PRO A 297 3.37 -27.12 21.83
N GLU A 298 2.37 -26.92 20.98
CA GLU A 298 0.98 -27.28 21.23
C GLU A 298 0.72 -28.59 20.49
N GLU A 299 0.13 -29.52 21.18
CA GLU A 299 -0.19 -30.87 20.79
C GLU A 299 -0.64 -30.96 19.32
N VAL A 300 0.24 -31.46 18.44
CA VAL A 300 -0.18 -31.85 17.09
C VAL A 300 -1.26 -32.91 17.28
N PRO A 301 -2.46 -32.76 16.71
CA PRO A 301 -3.47 -33.79 16.82
C PRO A 301 -2.89 -35.08 16.26
N THR A 302 -2.93 -36.13 17.05
CA THR A 302 -2.49 -37.46 16.65
C THR A 302 -3.54 -38.16 15.78
N GLU A 303 -4.69 -37.54 15.60
CA GLU A 303 -5.83 -38.08 14.89
C GLU A 303 -5.85 -37.61 13.45
N GLU A 304 -5.94 -38.54 12.50
CA GLU A 304 -6.10 -38.25 11.08
C GLU A 304 -7.60 -38.03 10.73
N ALA A 305 -7.84 -37.28 9.66
CA ALA A 305 -9.17 -37.11 9.12
C ALA A 305 -9.71 -38.42 8.56
N GLU A 306 -11.00 -38.59 8.63
CA GLU A 306 -11.73 -39.59 7.86
C GLU A 306 -12.13 -38.96 6.51
N ILE A 307 -11.70 -39.56 5.39
CA ILE A 307 -12.17 -39.13 4.08
C ILE A 307 -13.49 -39.84 3.80
N GLY A 308 -14.56 -39.08 3.73
CA GLY A 308 -15.92 -39.60 3.52
C GLY A 308 -16.49 -39.29 2.13
N ILE A 309 -17.57 -39.94 1.83
CA ILE A 309 -18.43 -39.62 0.66
C ILE A 309 -19.65 -38.85 1.20
N LEU A 310 -19.97 -37.71 0.58
CA LEU A 310 -21.10 -36.92 1.00
C LEU A 310 -22.41 -37.77 0.98
N PRO A 311 -23.19 -37.83 2.06
CA PRO A 311 -24.44 -38.58 2.08
C PRO A 311 -25.41 -38.14 0.99
N LEU A 312 -26.23 -39.06 0.49
CA LEU A 312 -27.30 -38.75 -0.48
C LEU A 312 -28.32 -37.76 0.11
N THR A 313 -28.55 -37.83 1.41
CA THR A 313 -29.38 -36.88 2.19
C THR A 313 -28.52 -36.24 3.26
N PRO A 314 -27.76 -35.17 2.91
CA PRO A 314 -26.92 -34.47 3.88
C PRO A 314 -27.78 -33.74 4.91
N ALA A 315 -27.31 -33.65 6.13
CA ALA A 315 -28.01 -32.92 7.20
C ALA A 315 -27.02 -32.32 8.23
N GLY A 316 -27.43 -31.21 8.85
CA GLY A 316 -26.68 -30.56 9.88
C GLY A 316 -25.73 -29.48 9.36
N ARG A 317 -24.73 -29.15 10.17
CA ARG A 317 -23.78 -28.07 9.86
C ARG A 317 -22.52 -28.62 9.20
N TYR A 318 -22.11 -28.00 8.11
CA TYR A 318 -20.83 -28.25 7.42
C TYR A 318 -20.01 -26.96 7.33
N LEU A 319 -18.70 -27.13 7.40
CA LEU A 319 -17.72 -26.07 7.09
C LEU A 319 -17.26 -26.31 5.65
N VAL A 320 -17.35 -25.30 4.79
CA VAL A 320 -17.00 -25.45 3.37
C VAL A 320 -15.87 -24.50 2.99
N ALA A 321 -14.85 -25.05 2.37
CA ALA A 321 -13.73 -24.28 1.85
C ALA A 321 -13.24 -24.84 0.51
N ALA A 322 -12.39 -24.07 -0.17
CA ALA A 322 -11.73 -24.50 -1.39
C ALA A 322 -10.21 -24.54 -1.20
N ARG A 323 -9.59 -25.54 -1.81
CA ARG A 323 -8.17 -25.51 -2.11
C ARG A 323 -8.00 -24.70 -3.40
N PRO A 324 -7.23 -23.58 -3.36
CA PRO A 324 -7.04 -22.75 -4.54
C PRO A 324 -6.33 -23.52 -5.67
N ALA A 325 -6.58 -23.09 -6.92
CA ALA A 325 -5.86 -23.64 -8.06
C ALA A 325 -4.36 -23.39 -7.96
N VAL A 326 -3.56 -24.41 -8.21
CA VAL A 326 -2.10 -24.32 -8.24
C VAL A 326 -1.65 -23.98 -9.65
N MET A 327 -0.92 -22.87 -9.78
CA MET A 327 -0.38 -22.39 -11.05
C MET A 327 1.07 -22.84 -11.22
N GLY A 328 1.39 -23.42 -12.37
CA GLY A 328 2.75 -23.78 -12.77
C GLY A 328 3.18 -23.01 -14.01
N LYS A 329 4.42 -23.17 -14.43
CA LYS A 329 4.96 -22.58 -15.66
C LYS A 329 5.25 -23.66 -16.69
N GLN A 330 4.73 -23.46 -17.91
CA GLN A 330 5.12 -24.23 -19.10
C GLN A 330 5.73 -23.26 -20.11
N GLY A 331 7.06 -23.16 -20.10
CA GLY A 331 7.77 -22.09 -20.79
C GLY A 331 7.48 -20.72 -20.20
N THR A 332 7.00 -19.77 -21.02
CA THR A 332 6.60 -18.42 -20.58
C THR A 332 5.12 -18.31 -20.17
N LYS A 333 4.33 -19.38 -20.34
CA LYS A 333 2.88 -19.37 -20.03
C LYS A 333 2.62 -19.93 -18.64
N ASN A 334 1.77 -19.26 -17.87
CA ASN A 334 1.20 -19.81 -16.64
C ASN A 334 0.11 -20.84 -17.05
N VAL A 335 0.19 -22.04 -16.47
CA VAL A 335 -0.78 -23.10 -16.67
C VAL A 335 -1.30 -23.59 -15.31
N ILE A 336 -2.57 -23.99 -15.25
CA ILE A 336 -3.14 -24.62 -14.06
C ILE A 336 -2.58 -26.03 -13.98
N VAL A 337 -1.81 -26.30 -12.92
CA VAL A 337 -1.26 -27.64 -12.62
C VAL A 337 -2.26 -28.46 -11.81
N GLN A 338 -2.94 -27.81 -10.86
CA GLN A 338 -4.05 -28.40 -10.12
C GLN A 338 -5.22 -27.42 -10.14
N PRO A 339 -6.42 -27.86 -10.52
CA PRO A 339 -7.61 -27.01 -10.49
C PRO A 339 -8.04 -26.74 -9.05
N GLU A 340 -8.86 -25.68 -8.88
CA GLU A 340 -9.55 -25.44 -7.63
C GLU A 340 -10.41 -26.65 -7.26
N ALA A 341 -10.40 -27.04 -6.00
CA ALA A 341 -11.19 -28.15 -5.50
C ALA A 341 -11.90 -27.77 -4.19
N TRP A 342 -13.14 -28.19 -4.05
CA TRP A 342 -13.99 -27.89 -2.92
C TRP A 342 -14.05 -29.07 -1.96
N TYR A 343 -14.20 -28.79 -0.67
CA TYR A 343 -14.40 -29.77 0.36
C TYR A 343 -15.35 -29.26 1.45
N ALA A 344 -16.06 -30.17 2.10
CA ALA A 344 -16.84 -29.91 3.28
C ALA A 344 -16.25 -30.68 4.48
N VAL A 345 -16.44 -30.14 5.67
CA VAL A 345 -16.01 -30.75 6.94
C VAL A 345 -17.21 -30.86 7.87
N GLN A 346 -17.43 -32.04 8.43
CA GLN A 346 -18.40 -32.28 9.51
C GLN A 346 -17.73 -33.16 10.59
N GLY A 347 -17.53 -32.59 11.77
CA GLY A 347 -16.76 -33.28 12.82
C GLY A 347 -15.31 -33.51 12.38
N ARG A 348 -14.90 -34.76 12.23
CA ARG A 348 -13.56 -35.17 11.75
C ARG A 348 -13.56 -35.70 10.31
N THR A 349 -14.73 -35.74 9.68
CA THR A 349 -14.86 -36.24 8.32
C THR A 349 -14.71 -35.09 7.32
N VAL A 350 -13.84 -35.28 6.34
CA VAL A 350 -13.64 -34.39 5.20
C VAL A 350 -14.28 -35.03 3.98
N PHE A 351 -15.14 -34.29 3.31
CA PHE A 351 -15.84 -34.68 2.10
C PHE A 351 -15.29 -33.89 0.91
N PRO A 352 -14.44 -34.47 0.05
CA PRO A 352 -14.17 -33.88 -1.25
C PRO A 352 -15.48 -33.74 -2.03
N LEU A 353 -15.70 -32.56 -2.64
CA LEU A 353 -16.97 -32.24 -3.29
C LEU A 353 -16.79 -32.11 -4.81
N SER A 354 -17.59 -32.82 -5.57
CA SER A 354 -17.89 -32.50 -6.97
C SER A 354 -18.78 -31.26 -7.06
N ASP A 355 -18.85 -30.64 -8.25
CA ASP A 355 -19.75 -29.49 -8.47
C ASP A 355 -21.20 -29.83 -8.18
N ASP A 356 -21.68 -31.02 -8.55
CA ASP A 356 -23.07 -31.47 -8.30
C ASP A 356 -23.36 -31.66 -6.81
N GLU A 357 -22.39 -32.21 -6.05
CA GLU A 357 -22.52 -32.40 -4.60
C GLU A 357 -22.50 -31.03 -3.88
N LEU A 358 -21.65 -30.12 -4.33
CA LEU A 358 -21.58 -28.78 -3.80
C LEU A 358 -22.92 -28.05 -4.01
N VAL A 359 -23.45 -28.07 -5.23
CA VAL A 359 -24.74 -27.43 -5.56
C VAL A 359 -25.88 -28.01 -4.72
N ARG A 360 -25.89 -29.31 -4.46
CA ARG A 360 -26.90 -29.92 -3.55
C ARG A 360 -26.88 -29.35 -2.15
N LEU A 361 -25.68 -29.06 -1.61
CA LEU A 361 -25.56 -28.50 -0.26
C LEU A 361 -26.04 -27.06 -0.16
N LEU A 362 -25.92 -26.27 -1.26
CA LEU A 362 -26.14 -24.83 -1.23
C LEU A 362 -27.56 -24.38 -0.93
N ASP A 363 -28.56 -25.19 -1.30
CA ASP A 363 -29.98 -24.87 -1.12
C ASP A 363 -30.78 -26.01 -0.43
N ASP A 364 -30.10 -26.94 0.26
CA ASP A 364 -30.74 -28.01 1.03
C ASP A 364 -31.23 -27.45 2.38
N PRO A 365 -32.53 -27.47 2.69
CA PRO A 365 -33.06 -26.92 3.94
C PRO A 365 -32.65 -27.69 5.20
N ALA A 366 -32.14 -28.93 5.05
CA ALA A 366 -31.61 -29.70 6.17
C ALA A 366 -30.13 -29.36 6.49
N VAL A 367 -29.49 -28.52 5.68
CA VAL A 367 -28.09 -28.20 5.74
C VAL A 367 -27.85 -26.74 6.18
N THR A 368 -26.80 -26.52 6.97
CA THR A 368 -26.31 -25.19 7.31
C THR A 368 -24.83 -25.11 6.97
N LEU A 369 -24.41 -24.08 6.22
CA LEU A 369 -23.04 -23.92 5.75
C LEU A 369 -22.36 -22.70 6.36
N ASP A 370 -21.27 -22.94 7.07
CA ASP A 370 -20.26 -21.91 7.33
C ASP A 370 -19.20 -22.03 6.24
N VAL A 371 -19.02 -21.00 5.44
CA VAL A 371 -18.09 -21.05 4.31
C VAL A 371 -16.90 -20.11 4.51
N PHE A 372 -15.78 -20.39 3.87
CA PHE A 372 -14.68 -19.44 3.90
C PHE A 372 -14.85 -18.31 2.88
N TYR A 373 -15.45 -18.58 1.72
CA TYR A 373 -15.69 -17.59 0.68
C TYR A 373 -17.01 -17.86 -0.05
N SER A 374 -18.00 -17.03 0.20
CA SER A 374 -19.39 -17.27 -0.26
C SER A 374 -19.66 -16.81 -1.69
N ALA A 375 -18.97 -15.78 -2.21
CA ALA A 375 -19.31 -15.21 -3.53
C ALA A 375 -19.33 -16.24 -4.69
N PRO A 376 -18.31 -17.12 -4.88
CA PRO A 376 -18.38 -18.15 -5.93
C PRO A 376 -19.47 -19.20 -5.66
N LEU A 377 -19.82 -19.45 -4.40
CA LEU A 377 -20.86 -20.40 -4.02
C LEU A 377 -22.25 -19.86 -4.38
N TYR A 378 -22.51 -18.57 -4.11
CA TYR A 378 -23.74 -17.91 -4.56
C TYR A 378 -23.86 -17.95 -6.09
N ALA A 379 -22.76 -17.68 -6.82
CA ALA A 379 -22.77 -17.77 -8.28
C ALA A 379 -23.13 -19.18 -8.78
N LYS A 380 -22.57 -20.25 -8.14
CA LYS A 380 -22.89 -21.66 -8.48
C LYS A 380 -24.37 -22.00 -8.14
N ALA A 381 -24.87 -21.61 -6.97
CA ALA A 381 -26.27 -21.82 -6.59
C ALA A 381 -27.22 -21.16 -7.60
N MET A 382 -26.99 -19.89 -7.95
CA MET A 382 -27.81 -19.16 -8.91
C MET A 382 -27.74 -19.74 -10.34
N ALA A 383 -26.60 -20.27 -10.76
CA ALA A 383 -26.48 -20.97 -12.05
C ALA A 383 -27.30 -22.25 -12.09
N ALA A 384 -27.50 -22.90 -10.95
CA ALA A 384 -28.36 -24.09 -10.80
C ALA A 384 -29.84 -23.74 -10.49
N GLY A 385 -30.21 -22.45 -10.47
CA GLY A 385 -31.58 -21.99 -10.21
C GLY A 385 -31.94 -21.81 -8.73
N GLY A 386 -30.96 -21.96 -7.82
CA GLY A 386 -31.08 -21.73 -6.39
C GLY A 386 -30.56 -20.33 -5.96
N TRP A 387 -30.40 -20.15 -4.66
CA TRP A 387 -29.98 -18.89 -4.05
C TRP A 387 -28.85 -19.01 -3.01
N GLY A 388 -28.41 -20.24 -2.74
CA GLY A 388 -27.41 -20.50 -1.68
C GLY A 388 -27.97 -20.27 -0.28
N SER A 389 -29.22 -20.62 -0.07
CA SER A 389 -29.97 -20.36 1.18
C SER A 389 -29.43 -21.09 2.40
N SER A 390 -28.63 -22.15 2.21
CA SER A 390 -27.95 -22.89 3.29
C SER A 390 -26.74 -22.17 3.86
N ILE A 391 -26.18 -21.15 3.18
CA ILE A 391 -25.01 -20.40 3.63
C ILE A 391 -25.44 -19.41 4.72
N VAL A 392 -24.79 -19.47 5.89
CA VAL A 392 -25.09 -18.62 7.06
C VAL A 392 -23.89 -17.83 7.58
N TRP A 393 -22.68 -18.12 7.07
CA TRP A 393 -21.44 -17.47 7.49
C TRP A 393 -20.39 -17.48 6.37
N ASP A 394 -19.61 -16.38 6.29
CA ASP A 394 -18.47 -16.24 5.39
C ASP A 394 -17.22 -15.78 6.18
N GLY A 395 -16.23 -16.66 6.28
CA GLY A 395 -15.00 -16.40 7.02
C GLY A 395 -14.11 -15.33 6.39
N LYS A 396 -14.13 -15.18 5.06
CA LYS A 396 -13.33 -14.16 4.35
C LYS A 396 -13.87 -12.75 4.60
N LEU A 397 -15.20 -12.59 4.62
CA LEU A 397 -15.83 -11.32 4.97
C LEU A 397 -15.56 -10.95 6.43
N ALA A 398 -15.63 -11.93 7.35
CA ALA A 398 -15.27 -11.72 8.74
C ALA A 398 -13.80 -11.30 8.90
N ALA A 399 -12.88 -11.98 8.22
CA ALA A 399 -11.46 -11.62 8.24
C ALA A 399 -11.21 -10.20 7.73
N TYR A 400 -11.92 -9.80 6.68
CA TYR A 400 -11.84 -8.44 6.15
C TYR A 400 -12.36 -7.38 7.13
N LEU A 401 -13.47 -7.63 7.83
CA LEU A 401 -13.96 -6.69 8.84
C LEU A 401 -12.96 -6.52 9.96
N LEU A 402 -12.44 -7.63 10.48
CA LEU A 402 -11.47 -7.63 11.58
C LEU A 402 -10.11 -7.02 11.20
N ASP A 403 -9.70 -7.12 9.92
CA ASP A 403 -8.48 -6.47 9.41
C ASP A 403 -8.59 -6.13 7.93
N ALA A 404 -9.13 -4.97 7.62
CA ALA A 404 -9.20 -4.45 6.25
C ALA A 404 -7.83 -4.03 5.66
N SER A 405 -6.74 -4.14 6.43
CA SER A 405 -5.39 -3.76 5.97
C SER A 405 -4.65 -4.90 5.28
N ALA A 406 -5.08 -6.15 5.49
CA ALA A 406 -4.48 -7.32 4.89
C ALA A 406 -4.59 -7.30 3.36
N SER A 407 -3.53 -7.73 2.68
CA SER A 407 -3.50 -7.77 1.21
C SER A 407 -4.19 -9.01 0.63
N LYS A 408 -4.32 -10.07 1.45
CA LYS A 408 -4.94 -11.35 1.11
C LYS A 408 -5.53 -11.98 2.37
N TYR A 409 -6.52 -12.82 2.16
CA TYR A 409 -7.15 -13.61 3.21
C TYR A 409 -7.05 -15.09 2.81
N GLN A 410 -6.12 -15.82 3.43
CA GLN A 410 -5.92 -17.27 3.22
C GLN A 410 -6.16 -18.01 4.54
N ILE A 411 -6.76 -19.19 4.48
CA ILE A 411 -7.10 -19.96 5.68
C ILE A 411 -5.85 -20.28 6.50
N SER A 412 -4.78 -20.74 5.86
CA SER A 412 -3.50 -21.08 6.51
C SER A 412 -2.89 -19.88 7.27
N GLU A 413 -2.89 -18.69 6.64
CA GLU A 413 -2.36 -17.46 7.25
C GLU A 413 -3.24 -17.01 8.43
N LEU A 414 -4.56 -17.07 8.27
CA LEU A 414 -5.51 -16.73 9.32
C LEU A 414 -5.44 -17.73 10.47
N ALA A 415 -5.32 -19.04 10.20
CA ALA A 415 -5.21 -20.06 11.24
C ALA A 415 -3.99 -19.81 12.15
N VAL A 416 -2.84 -19.44 11.57
CA VAL A 416 -1.66 -19.05 12.36
C VAL A 416 -1.91 -17.75 13.13
N SER A 417 -2.42 -16.71 12.47
CA SER A 417 -2.68 -15.40 13.09
C SER A 417 -3.66 -15.49 14.27
N TYR A 418 -4.69 -16.33 14.14
CA TYR A 418 -5.68 -16.60 15.20
C TYR A 418 -5.24 -17.71 16.16
N ARG A 419 -4.06 -18.34 15.98
CA ARG A 419 -3.63 -19.52 16.74
C ARG A 419 -4.76 -20.56 16.78
N ALA A 420 -5.34 -20.83 15.61
CA ALA A 420 -6.44 -21.77 15.50
C ALA A 420 -5.92 -23.21 15.68
N LYS A 421 -6.53 -23.94 16.60
CA LYS A 421 -6.17 -25.33 16.90
C LYS A 421 -6.77 -26.24 15.83
N ALA A 422 -5.92 -27.10 15.26
CA ALA A 422 -6.40 -28.17 14.39
C ALA A 422 -6.99 -29.30 15.26
N ALA A 423 -8.18 -29.76 14.95
CA ALA A 423 -8.80 -30.90 15.63
C ALA A 423 -8.30 -32.24 15.09
N PHE A 424 -7.78 -32.24 13.85
CA PHE A 424 -7.23 -33.41 13.16
C PHE A 424 -6.26 -32.96 12.07
N THR A 425 -5.47 -33.87 11.53
CA THR A 425 -4.60 -33.64 10.36
C THR A 425 -5.24 -34.23 9.11
N CYS A 426 -4.99 -33.64 7.96
CA CYS A 426 -5.42 -34.14 6.66
C CYS A 426 -4.38 -33.76 5.61
N GLU A 427 -3.71 -34.75 5.01
CA GLU A 427 -2.64 -34.49 4.03
C GLU A 427 -3.18 -33.80 2.77
N GLU A 428 -4.33 -34.25 2.26
CA GLU A 428 -4.94 -33.70 1.04
C GLU A 428 -5.55 -32.30 1.25
N TRP A 429 -6.05 -32.01 2.46
CA TRP A 429 -6.73 -30.78 2.85
C TRP A 429 -6.16 -30.22 4.17
N PRO A 430 -4.93 -29.65 4.14
CA PRO A 430 -4.19 -29.27 5.34
C PRO A 430 -4.92 -28.27 6.25
N ASP A 431 -5.74 -27.41 5.68
CA ASP A 431 -6.47 -26.38 6.41
C ASP A 431 -7.75 -26.92 7.09
N ALA A 432 -8.22 -28.12 6.72
CA ALA A 432 -9.53 -28.64 7.13
C ALA A 432 -9.68 -28.76 8.65
N GLY A 433 -8.61 -29.22 9.33
CA GLY A 433 -8.65 -29.45 10.78
C GLY A 433 -8.78 -28.17 11.61
N SER A 434 -8.32 -27.04 11.10
CA SER A 434 -8.31 -25.75 11.81
C SER A 434 -9.56 -24.90 11.58
N LEU A 435 -10.39 -25.21 10.56
CA LEU A 435 -11.54 -24.38 10.18
C LEU A 435 -12.52 -24.12 11.32
N ALA A 436 -12.82 -25.14 12.11
CA ALA A 436 -13.81 -25.03 13.18
C ALA A 436 -13.39 -24.02 14.26
N ASP A 437 -12.16 -24.11 14.74
CA ASP A 437 -11.63 -23.22 15.76
C ASP A 437 -11.38 -21.82 15.19
N LEU A 438 -10.89 -21.73 13.96
CA LEU A 438 -10.72 -20.45 13.26
C LEU A 438 -12.05 -19.68 13.18
N PHE A 439 -13.11 -20.33 12.66
CA PHE A 439 -14.41 -19.69 12.51
C PHE A 439 -15.02 -19.31 13.87
N ALA A 440 -14.86 -20.17 14.89
CA ALA A 440 -15.32 -19.88 16.24
C ALA A 440 -14.64 -18.62 16.81
N LYS A 441 -13.31 -18.51 16.66
CA LYS A 441 -12.54 -17.35 17.12
C LYS A 441 -12.90 -16.07 16.38
N MET A 442 -13.04 -16.15 15.06
CA MET A 442 -13.45 -14.99 14.26
C MET A 442 -14.87 -14.52 14.62
N LYS A 443 -15.82 -15.44 14.83
CA LYS A 443 -17.16 -15.10 15.31
C LYS A 443 -17.12 -14.39 16.66
N ALA A 444 -16.34 -14.94 17.60
CA ALA A 444 -16.18 -14.34 18.93
C ALA A 444 -15.55 -12.94 18.86
N GLU A 445 -14.59 -12.72 17.97
CA GLU A 445 -13.93 -11.42 17.80
C GLU A 445 -14.85 -10.38 17.14
N ILE A 446 -15.66 -10.75 16.13
CA ILE A 446 -16.71 -9.87 15.54
C ILE A 446 -17.64 -9.39 16.66
N THR A 447 -18.12 -10.29 17.51
CA THR A 447 -18.98 -9.94 18.66
C THR A 447 -18.25 -9.04 19.66
N ALA A 448 -17.00 -9.38 20.02
CA ALA A 448 -16.20 -8.56 20.93
C ALA A 448 -15.90 -7.16 20.38
N CYS A 449 -15.79 -7.03 19.06
CA CYS A 449 -15.65 -5.75 18.39
C CYS A 449 -16.94 -4.96 18.24
N GLY A 450 -18.11 -5.58 18.48
CA GLY A 450 -19.42 -4.98 18.29
C GLY A 450 -19.77 -4.78 16.81
N GLU A 451 -19.28 -5.67 15.94
CA GLU A 451 -19.50 -5.61 14.50
C GLU A 451 -20.54 -6.63 13.99
N ASP A 452 -21.31 -7.26 14.89
CA ASP A 452 -22.31 -8.27 14.54
C ASP A 452 -23.38 -7.72 13.58
N ASP A 453 -23.96 -6.55 13.88
CA ASP A 453 -24.99 -5.93 13.03
C ASP A 453 -24.42 -5.56 11.66
N LEU A 454 -23.19 -5.01 11.64
CA LEU A 454 -22.49 -4.69 10.39
C LEU A 454 -22.26 -5.94 9.55
N TYR A 455 -21.84 -7.04 10.19
CA TYR A 455 -21.62 -8.30 9.50
C TYR A 455 -22.93 -8.90 8.99
N HIS A 456 -23.93 -9.09 9.84
CA HIS A 456 -25.16 -9.82 9.53
C HIS A 456 -26.17 -9.03 8.69
N ASP A 457 -26.26 -7.72 8.90
CA ASP A 457 -27.26 -6.88 8.21
C ASP A 457 -26.73 -6.26 6.91
N ILE A 458 -25.40 -6.10 6.79
CA ILE A 458 -24.78 -5.41 5.64
C ILE A 458 -23.85 -6.32 4.85
N GLU A 459 -22.70 -6.74 5.43
CA GLU A 459 -21.63 -7.37 4.63
C GLU A 459 -22.01 -8.76 4.14
N PHE A 460 -22.52 -9.60 5.01
CA PHE A 460 -22.85 -10.97 4.64
C PHE A 460 -23.99 -11.05 3.60
N PRO A 461 -25.15 -10.39 3.78
CA PRO A 461 -26.20 -10.42 2.76
C PRO A 461 -25.80 -9.73 1.44
N LEU A 462 -24.94 -8.73 1.50
CA LEU A 462 -24.46 -8.05 0.31
C LEU A 462 -23.70 -8.99 -0.65
N ALA A 463 -23.00 -10.01 -0.15
CA ALA A 463 -22.30 -10.97 -1.01
C ALA A 463 -23.25 -11.67 -1.99
N GLN A 464 -24.47 -11.99 -1.56
CA GLN A 464 -25.50 -12.59 -2.42
C GLN A 464 -26.02 -11.57 -3.46
N VAL A 465 -26.22 -10.32 -3.05
CA VAL A 465 -26.62 -9.22 -3.96
C VAL A 465 -25.59 -9.03 -5.06
N LEU A 466 -24.30 -8.94 -4.71
CA LEU A 466 -23.22 -8.74 -5.68
C LEU A 466 -23.04 -9.92 -6.62
N ALA A 467 -23.27 -11.15 -6.15
CA ALA A 467 -23.28 -12.34 -7.01
C ALA A 467 -24.41 -12.28 -8.04
N ASP A 468 -25.61 -11.84 -7.64
CA ASP A 468 -26.76 -11.67 -8.56
C ASP A 468 -26.52 -10.54 -9.57
N MET A 469 -25.97 -9.40 -9.12
CA MET A 469 -25.58 -8.28 -9.99
C MET A 469 -24.53 -8.71 -11.02
N THR A 470 -23.49 -9.42 -10.59
CA THR A 470 -22.45 -9.96 -11.48
C THR A 470 -23.06 -10.93 -12.50
N ARG A 471 -23.95 -11.85 -12.07
CA ARG A 471 -24.64 -12.79 -12.96
C ARG A 471 -25.54 -12.09 -13.97
N THR A 472 -26.26 -11.05 -13.52
CA THR A 472 -27.19 -10.31 -14.39
C THR A 472 -26.41 -9.47 -15.40
N GLY A 473 -25.35 -8.77 -15.00
CA GLY A 473 -24.55 -7.92 -15.86
C GLY A 473 -25.32 -6.75 -16.46
N ILE A 474 -24.65 -5.94 -17.27
CA ILE A 474 -25.26 -4.80 -17.99
C ILE A 474 -25.13 -5.00 -19.50
N LEU A 475 -26.22 -4.78 -20.22
CA LEU A 475 -26.26 -4.92 -21.70
C LEU A 475 -25.51 -3.75 -22.35
N VAL A 476 -24.76 -4.04 -23.42
CA VAL A 476 -24.00 -3.03 -24.14
C VAL A 476 -24.27 -3.06 -25.64
N ASP A 477 -24.26 -1.87 -26.24
CA ASP A 477 -24.27 -1.71 -27.71
C ASP A 477 -22.86 -1.93 -28.25
N LYS A 478 -22.57 -3.19 -28.59
CA LYS A 478 -21.26 -3.59 -29.16
C LYS A 478 -20.92 -2.81 -30.43
N GLY A 479 -21.91 -2.65 -31.33
CA GLY A 479 -21.72 -1.93 -32.58
C GLY A 479 -21.38 -0.47 -32.37
N GLY A 480 -22.10 0.19 -31.47
CA GLY A 480 -21.82 1.57 -31.08
C GLY A 480 -20.44 1.75 -30.47
N ILE A 481 -19.98 0.80 -29.61
CA ILE A 481 -18.60 0.83 -29.05
C ILE A 481 -17.55 0.65 -30.17
N GLU A 482 -17.78 -0.23 -31.12
CA GLU A 482 -16.88 -0.44 -32.28
C GLU A 482 -16.77 0.82 -33.15
N GLU A 483 -17.91 1.48 -33.46
CA GLU A 483 -17.95 2.74 -34.21
C GLU A 483 -17.28 3.88 -33.45
N PHE A 484 -17.51 3.97 -32.15
CA PHE A 484 -16.80 4.93 -31.28
C PHE A 484 -15.29 4.71 -31.33
N GLY A 485 -14.84 3.44 -31.32
CA GLY A 485 -13.45 3.08 -31.46
C GLY A 485 -12.84 3.51 -32.80
N VAL A 486 -13.59 3.41 -33.89
CA VAL A 486 -13.15 3.92 -35.22
C VAL A 486 -12.91 5.43 -35.15
N ARG A 487 -13.85 6.19 -34.57
CA ARG A 487 -13.71 7.64 -34.40
C ARG A 487 -12.49 7.98 -33.54
N MET A 488 -12.32 7.31 -32.40
CA MET A 488 -11.18 7.55 -31.49
C MET A 488 -9.83 7.29 -32.16
N ARG A 489 -9.70 6.23 -32.95
CA ARG A 489 -8.47 5.96 -33.71
C ARG A 489 -8.18 7.01 -34.79
N ALA A 490 -9.22 7.56 -35.43
CA ALA A 490 -9.06 8.65 -36.39
C ALA A 490 -8.55 9.94 -35.71
N GLU A 491 -9.16 10.30 -34.58
CA GLU A 491 -8.72 11.44 -33.75
C GLU A 491 -7.30 11.27 -33.24
N LEU A 492 -6.96 10.07 -32.73
CA LEU A 492 -5.60 9.74 -32.31
C LEU A 492 -4.57 9.94 -33.42
N ALA A 493 -4.90 9.50 -34.63
CA ALA A 493 -4.02 9.66 -35.79
C ALA A 493 -3.81 11.13 -36.16
N GLN A 494 -4.86 11.96 -36.08
CA GLN A 494 -4.76 13.41 -36.36
C GLN A 494 -3.89 14.11 -35.31
N VAL A 495 -4.15 13.86 -34.00
CA VAL A 495 -3.37 14.46 -32.89
C VAL A 495 -1.93 14.01 -32.96
N LEU A 496 -1.64 12.73 -33.24
CA LEU A 496 -0.29 12.22 -33.41
C LEU A 496 0.42 12.89 -34.59
N GLY A 497 -0.29 13.12 -35.70
CA GLY A 497 0.25 13.86 -36.86
C GLY A 497 0.65 15.29 -36.48
N ARG A 498 -0.13 16.02 -35.71
CA ARG A 498 0.22 17.37 -35.19
C ARG A 498 1.47 17.32 -34.32
N ILE A 499 1.49 16.39 -33.35
CA ILE A 499 2.64 16.19 -32.46
C ILE A 499 3.91 15.88 -33.25
N GLN A 500 3.83 15.02 -34.26
CA GLN A 500 4.96 14.65 -35.10
C GLN A 500 5.47 15.83 -35.94
N MET A 501 4.55 16.67 -36.45
CA MET A 501 4.92 17.90 -37.19
C MET A 501 5.60 18.91 -36.26
N GLU A 502 5.05 19.16 -35.08
CA GLU A 502 5.64 20.11 -34.12
C GLU A 502 7.01 19.65 -33.59
N THR A 503 7.16 18.35 -33.35
CA THR A 503 8.44 17.80 -32.86
C THR A 503 9.46 17.56 -33.96
N GLY A 504 9.05 17.57 -35.24
CA GLY A 504 9.90 17.20 -36.38
C GLY A 504 10.33 15.72 -36.37
N ARG A 505 9.69 14.84 -35.59
CA ARG A 505 10.08 13.44 -35.39
C ARG A 505 8.90 12.49 -35.69
N THR A 506 8.98 11.80 -36.84
CA THR A 506 7.93 10.84 -37.25
C THR A 506 7.82 9.60 -36.36
N SER A 507 8.88 9.25 -35.62
CA SER A 507 8.93 8.12 -34.70
C SER A 507 8.68 8.50 -33.21
N PHE A 508 8.24 9.74 -32.95
CA PHE A 508 7.99 10.21 -31.61
C PHE A 508 6.78 9.50 -30.99
N ASN A 509 6.97 8.95 -29.77
CA ASN A 509 5.91 8.29 -29.03
C ASN A 509 5.51 9.13 -27.80
N PRO A 510 4.33 9.80 -27.81
CA PRO A 510 3.85 10.61 -26.69
C PRO A 510 3.58 9.82 -25.40
N ASN A 511 3.45 8.49 -25.50
CA ASN A 511 3.28 7.60 -24.35
C ASN A 511 4.61 7.16 -23.69
N SER A 512 5.76 7.47 -24.30
CA SER A 512 7.07 7.18 -23.73
C SER A 512 7.49 8.30 -22.77
N PRO A 513 7.51 8.09 -21.43
CA PRO A 513 7.91 9.15 -20.49
C PRO A 513 9.33 9.65 -20.76
N LYS A 514 10.22 8.78 -21.24
CA LYS A 514 11.60 9.13 -21.58
C LYS A 514 11.66 10.08 -22.76
N GLN A 515 11.07 9.67 -23.91
CA GLN A 515 11.08 10.50 -25.13
C GLN A 515 10.38 11.85 -24.89
N LEU A 516 9.28 11.82 -24.13
CA LEU A 516 8.53 13.02 -23.81
C LEU A 516 9.32 13.95 -22.89
N GLY A 517 9.98 13.44 -21.86
CA GLY A 517 10.82 14.23 -20.97
C GLY A 517 12.00 14.88 -21.71
N GLU A 518 12.70 14.13 -22.56
CA GLU A 518 13.77 14.64 -23.42
C GLU A 518 13.27 15.73 -24.37
N MET A 519 12.09 15.56 -24.97
CA MET A 519 11.51 16.54 -25.89
C MET A 519 11.11 17.83 -25.18
N LEU A 520 10.32 17.73 -24.12
CA LEU A 520 9.77 18.91 -23.44
C LEU A 520 10.84 19.70 -22.66
N PHE A 521 11.72 19.00 -21.96
CA PHE A 521 12.60 19.65 -20.99
C PHE A 521 14.03 19.84 -21.51
N ASP A 522 14.57 18.88 -22.28
CA ASP A 522 15.93 18.97 -22.77
C ASP A 522 16.01 19.63 -24.17
N THR A 523 15.01 19.41 -25.05
CA THR A 523 14.99 19.98 -26.42
C THR A 523 14.29 21.34 -26.46
N LEU A 524 13.07 21.45 -25.89
CA LEU A 524 12.27 22.67 -25.91
C LEU A 524 12.55 23.60 -24.71
N GLY A 525 13.27 23.12 -23.67
CA GLY A 525 13.65 23.92 -22.51
C GLY A 525 12.48 24.38 -21.65
N LEU A 526 11.35 23.64 -21.65
CA LEU A 526 10.19 23.99 -20.83
C LEU A 526 10.50 23.87 -19.34
N PRO A 527 9.78 24.60 -18.48
CA PRO A 527 9.93 24.47 -17.03
C PRO A 527 9.71 23.03 -16.58
N HIS A 528 10.71 22.41 -15.97
CA HIS A 528 10.62 21.04 -15.50
C HIS A 528 10.23 20.96 -14.03
N GLY A 529 9.46 19.92 -13.68
CA GLY A 529 9.12 19.57 -12.32
C GLY A 529 10.14 18.62 -11.66
N LYS A 530 9.67 17.57 -11.01
CA LYS A 530 10.49 16.57 -10.30
C LYS A 530 11.26 15.69 -11.28
N LYS A 531 12.54 15.43 -11.01
CA LYS A 531 13.32 14.43 -11.72
C LYS A 531 13.07 13.05 -11.11
N THR A 532 12.72 12.08 -11.93
CA THR A 532 12.53 10.67 -11.54
C THR A 532 13.77 9.84 -11.91
N GLN A 533 13.86 8.59 -11.47
CA GLN A 533 14.95 7.69 -11.89
C GLN A 533 14.98 7.44 -13.41
N ARG A 534 13.87 7.63 -14.10
CA ARG A 534 13.74 7.43 -15.56
C ARG A 534 13.83 8.73 -16.35
N GLY A 535 14.23 9.85 -15.74
CA GLY A 535 14.26 11.18 -16.33
C GLY A 535 13.25 12.13 -15.68
N TRP A 536 12.89 13.19 -16.38
CA TRP A 536 11.91 14.18 -15.91
C TRP A 536 10.52 13.56 -15.76
N SER A 537 9.77 13.96 -14.73
CA SER A 537 8.37 13.55 -14.60
C SER A 537 7.55 14.13 -15.75
N THR A 538 6.74 13.28 -16.37
CA THR A 538 5.74 13.63 -17.38
C THR A 538 4.36 13.13 -16.95
N ASP A 539 4.11 13.16 -15.64
CA ASP A 539 2.80 12.83 -15.07
C ASP A 539 1.75 13.90 -15.45
N ALA A 540 0.49 13.57 -15.20
CA ALA A 540 -0.61 14.45 -15.56
C ALA A 540 -0.49 15.84 -14.88
N GLU A 541 -0.05 15.89 -13.61
CA GLU A 541 0.10 17.16 -12.87
C GLU A 541 1.17 18.05 -13.52
N THR A 542 2.30 17.46 -13.92
CA THR A 542 3.38 18.19 -14.60
C THR A 542 2.93 18.71 -15.96
N LEU A 543 2.23 17.88 -16.75
CA LEU A 543 1.76 18.30 -18.07
C LEU A 543 0.61 19.34 -17.97
N GLU A 544 -0.31 19.19 -17.04
CA GLU A 544 -1.38 20.19 -16.81
C GLU A 544 -0.82 21.57 -16.46
N ALA A 545 0.27 21.63 -15.69
CA ALA A 545 0.94 22.88 -15.36
C ALA A 545 1.59 23.56 -16.60
N LEU A 546 1.75 22.81 -17.69
CA LEU A 546 2.33 23.27 -18.96
C LEU A 546 1.30 23.31 -20.09
N ARG A 547 0.01 23.24 -19.79
CA ARG A 547 -1.08 23.16 -20.79
C ARG A 547 -1.11 24.33 -21.78
N ASP A 548 -0.62 25.49 -21.38
CA ASP A 548 -0.58 26.67 -22.25
C ASP A 548 0.34 26.53 -23.47
N TYR A 549 1.20 25.50 -23.49
CA TYR A 549 2.03 25.17 -24.63
C TYR A 549 1.27 24.24 -25.60
N PRO A 550 1.10 24.60 -26.89
CA PRO A 550 0.29 23.84 -27.86
C PRO A 550 0.67 22.35 -27.93
N LEU A 551 1.96 22.05 -28.00
CA LEU A 551 2.44 20.66 -27.99
C LEU A 551 2.01 19.88 -26.75
N VAL A 552 2.00 20.52 -25.59
CA VAL A 552 1.60 19.85 -24.33
C VAL A 552 0.09 19.59 -24.31
N GLU A 553 -0.71 20.52 -24.82
CA GLU A 553 -2.16 20.32 -24.98
C GLU A 553 -2.45 19.14 -25.94
N ASP A 554 -1.77 19.05 -27.09
CA ASP A 554 -1.90 17.92 -27.99
C ASP A 554 -1.45 16.59 -27.34
N ILE A 555 -0.40 16.60 -26.52
CA ILE A 555 0.04 15.41 -25.78
C ILE A 555 -0.98 14.98 -24.74
N LEU A 556 -1.57 15.92 -24.01
CA LEU A 556 -2.65 15.64 -23.04
C LEU A 556 -3.87 15.04 -23.75
N GLN A 557 -4.26 15.62 -24.88
CA GLN A 557 -5.37 15.13 -25.70
C GLN A 557 -5.08 13.72 -26.26
N TYR A 558 -3.88 13.49 -26.80
CA TYR A 558 -3.45 12.17 -27.28
C TYR A 558 -3.54 11.11 -26.18
N ARG A 559 -3.02 11.40 -24.99
CA ARG A 559 -3.06 10.47 -23.86
C ARG A 559 -4.49 10.18 -23.38
N ALA A 560 -5.36 11.19 -23.39
CA ALA A 560 -6.78 11.01 -23.06
C ALA A 560 -7.47 10.10 -24.07
N TYR A 561 -7.30 10.33 -25.36
CA TYR A 561 -7.88 9.49 -26.42
C TYR A 561 -7.30 8.08 -26.43
N GLN A 562 -5.99 7.94 -26.23
CA GLN A 562 -5.34 6.64 -26.12
C GLN A 562 -5.90 5.81 -24.96
N LYS A 563 -6.10 6.44 -23.80
CA LYS A 563 -6.72 5.79 -22.64
C LYS A 563 -8.16 5.37 -22.94
N LEU A 564 -8.94 6.25 -23.56
CA LEU A 564 -10.33 5.94 -23.97
C LEU A 564 -10.37 4.74 -24.93
N ASN A 565 -9.53 4.73 -25.96
CA ASN A 565 -9.51 3.63 -26.91
C ASN A 565 -9.03 2.32 -26.29
N SER A 566 -7.85 2.33 -25.64
CA SER A 566 -7.22 1.09 -25.16
C SER A 566 -7.96 0.48 -23.97
N THR A 567 -8.38 1.30 -23.00
CA THR A 567 -8.99 0.80 -21.76
C THR A 567 -10.48 0.55 -21.93
N TYR A 568 -11.19 1.51 -22.53
CA TYR A 568 -12.67 1.43 -22.58
C TYR A 568 -13.20 0.86 -23.87
N VAL A 569 -12.62 1.14 -25.05
CA VAL A 569 -13.09 0.51 -26.29
C VAL A 569 -12.57 -0.93 -26.38
N GLU A 570 -11.26 -1.09 -26.50
CA GLU A 570 -10.66 -2.42 -26.71
C GLU A 570 -10.81 -3.32 -25.47
N GLY A 571 -10.76 -2.72 -24.27
CA GLY A 571 -10.94 -3.43 -23.00
C GLY A 571 -12.36 -3.97 -22.85
N LEU A 572 -13.40 -3.16 -23.10
CA LEU A 572 -14.79 -3.57 -22.99
C LEU A 572 -15.18 -4.62 -24.06
N LEU A 573 -14.79 -4.41 -25.32
CA LEU A 573 -15.09 -5.34 -26.41
C LEU A 573 -14.57 -6.78 -26.15
N LYS A 574 -13.50 -6.93 -25.39
CA LYS A 574 -12.92 -8.25 -25.03
C LYS A 574 -13.73 -9.02 -23.98
N VAL A 575 -14.54 -8.32 -23.20
CA VAL A 575 -15.21 -8.88 -22.01
C VAL A 575 -16.73 -8.92 -22.16
N ILE A 576 -17.27 -8.58 -23.35
CA ILE A 576 -18.69 -8.74 -23.65
C ILE A 576 -18.98 -10.24 -23.72
N GLY A 577 -19.93 -10.71 -22.92
CA GLY A 577 -20.41 -12.07 -22.93
C GLY A 577 -21.18 -12.46 -24.21
N GLU A 578 -21.49 -13.75 -24.38
CA GLU A 578 -22.30 -14.26 -25.51
C GLU A 578 -23.72 -13.71 -25.49
N ASP A 579 -24.21 -13.33 -24.33
CA ASP A 579 -25.49 -12.68 -24.11
C ASP A 579 -25.52 -11.17 -24.42
N GLY A 580 -24.37 -10.61 -24.85
CA GLY A 580 -24.21 -9.19 -25.14
C GLY A 580 -24.02 -8.32 -23.89
N ARG A 581 -23.85 -8.91 -22.72
CA ARG A 581 -23.70 -8.20 -21.44
C ARG A 581 -22.24 -8.18 -20.96
N ILE A 582 -21.92 -7.21 -20.13
CA ILE A 582 -20.68 -7.15 -19.38
C ILE A 582 -20.99 -7.56 -17.94
N HIS A 583 -20.29 -8.60 -17.47
CA HIS A 583 -20.40 -9.16 -16.12
C HIS A 583 -19.21 -8.71 -15.28
N THR A 584 -19.27 -7.47 -14.79
CA THR A 584 -18.21 -6.98 -13.89
C THR A 584 -18.21 -7.74 -12.57
N ARG A 585 -17.04 -8.00 -12.03
CA ARG A 585 -16.88 -8.58 -10.70
C ARG A 585 -16.82 -7.47 -9.66
N PHE A 586 -17.69 -7.53 -8.65
CA PHE A 586 -17.66 -6.63 -7.50
C PHE A 586 -16.83 -7.25 -6.36
N ASN A 587 -15.93 -6.49 -5.79
CA ASN A 587 -15.07 -6.92 -4.68
C ASN A 587 -15.47 -6.19 -3.39
N GLN A 588 -15.76 -6.97 -2.33
CA GLN A 588 -16.08 -6.44 -1.01
C GLN A 588 -14.86 -6.26 -0.11
N THR A 589 -13.77 -6.98 -0.38
CA THR A 589 -12.65 -7.18 0.57
C THR A 589 -11.36 -6.48 0.15
N GLU A 590 -11.41 -5.50 -0.75
CA GLU A 590 -10.20 -4.82 -1.26
C GLU A 590 -9.97 -3.43 -0.67
N ALA A 591 -11.05 -2.65 -0.51
CA ALA A 591 -10.91 -1.27 -0.09
C ALA A 591 -10.89 -1.14 1.44
N ARG A 592 -9.83 -0.56 1.99
CA ARG A 592 -9.68 -0.31 3.45
C ARG A 592 -10.74 0.62 4.05
N THR A 593 -11.48 1.32 3.21
CA THR A 593 -12.55 2.26 3.62
C THR A 593 -13.93 1.63 3.69
N GLY A 594 -14.07 0.35 3.37
CA GLY A 594 -15.38 -0.31 3.24
C GLY A 594 -16.05 -0.13 1.88
N ARG A 595 -15.51 0.70 0.97
CA ARG A 595 -16.06 0.86 -0.38
C ARG A 595 -15.96 -0.43 -1.18
N LEU A 596 -16.90 -0.63 -2.10
CA LEU A 596 -16.81 -1.66 -3.13
C LEU A 596 -15.79 -1.23 -4.20
N SER A 597 -15.13 -2.20 -4.81
CA SER A 597 -14.40 -2.01 -6.06
C SER A 597 -14.99 -2.92 -7.14
N SER A 598 -14.74 -2.61 -8.40
CA SER A 598 -15.11 -3.50 -9.50
C SER A 598 -13.90 -3.78 -10.39
N ASP A 599 -13.83 -4.99 -10.93
CA ASP A 599 -12.79 -5.39 -11.88
C ASP A 599 -13.34 -6.31 -12.97
N ASN A 600 -12.56 -6.54 -13.99
CA ASN A 600 -12.84 -7.43 -15.13
C ASN A 600 -14.19 -7.19 -15.85
N PRO A 601 -14.51 -5.94 -16.28
CA PRO A 601 -13.76 -4.69 -16.24
C PRO A 601 -14.13 -3.80 -15.04
N ASN A 602 -13.32 -2.77 -14.73
CA ASN A 602 -13.71 -1.77 -13.74
C ASN A 602 -14.70 -0.77 -14.35
N LEU A 603 -15.99 -0.94 -14.08
CA LEU A 603 -17.07 -0.07 -14.57
C LEU A 603 -17.23 1.21 -13.72
N GLN A 604 -16.69 1.23 -12.49
CA GLN A 604 -16.76 2.41 -11.61
C GLN A 604 -15.84 3.56 -12.05
N ASN A 605 -14.91 3.28 -12.98
CA ASN A 605 -13.95 4.28 -13.49
C ASN A 605 -14.29 4.80 -14.89
N ILE A 606 -15.49 4.54 -15.43
CA ILE A 606 -15.90 5.09 -16.72
C ILE A 606 -16.03 6.60 -16.59
N PRO A 607 -15.29 7.39 -17.43
CA PRO A 607 -15.22 8.84 -17.26
C PRO A 607 -16.58 9.51 -17.46
N ILE A 608 -16.89 10.49 -16.62
CA ILE A 608 -18.10 11.32 -16.74
C ILE A 608 -17.79 12.79 -16.99
N ARG A 609 -16.61 13.28 -16.56
CA ARG A 609 -16.30 14.71 -16.58
C ARG A 609 -15.92 15.26 -17.95
N THR A 610 -15.54 14.41 -18.88
CA THR A 610 -15.17 14.80 -20.22
C THR A 610 -16.30 14.43 -21.19
N GLU A 611 -16.58 15.26 -22.17
CA GLU A 611 -17.67 15.03 -23.16
C GLU A 611 -17.52 13.67 -23.85
N LEU A 612 -16.32 13.34 -24.31
CA LEU A 612 -16.03 12.04 -24.94
C LEU A 612 -16.13 10.85 -23.97
N GLY A 613 -15.75 11.07 -22.72
CA GLY A 613 -15.86 10.04 -21.69
C GLY A 613 -17.31 9.74 -21.33
N SER A 614 -18.16 10.80 -21.19
CA SER A 614 -19.57 10.64 -20.91
C SER A 614 -20.33 9.93 -22.04
N GLN A 615 -19.94 10.16 -23.32
CA GLN A 615 -20.51 9.46 -24.46
C GLN A 615 -20.39 7.94 -24.38
N LEU A 616 -19.36 7.40 -23.70
CA LEU A 616 -19.24 5.96 -23.49
C LEU A 616 -20.43 5.37 -22.69
N ARG A 617 -21.01 6.15 -21.79
CA ARG A 617 -22.18 5.71 -21.01
C ARG A 617 -23.43 5.47 -21.88
N ALA A 618 -23.53 6.12 -23.05
CA ALA A 618 -24.62 5.90 -23.97
C ALA A 618 -24.66 4.47 -24.58
N TYR A 619 -23.53 3.76 -24.58
CA TYR A 619 -23.43 2.40 -25.08
C TYR A 619 -23.76 1.31 -24.03
N PHE A 620 -23.99 1.70 -22.78
CA PHE A 620 -24.55 0.83 -21.76
C PHE A 620 -26.08 1.01 -21.79
N ILE A 621 -26.76 0.05 -22.34
CA ILE A 621 -28.18 0.16 -22.73
C ILE A 621 -29.08 -0.76 -21.91
N ALA A 622 -30.32 -0.38 -21.78
CA ALA A 622 -31.34 -1.27 -21.24
C ALA A 622 -31.72 -2.37 -22.26
N LYS A 623 -32.13 -3.53 -21.75
CA LYS A 623 -32.75 -4.60 -22.59
C LYS A 623 -33.96 -4.05 -23.34
N PRO A 624 -34.27 -4.51 -24.56
CA PRO A 624 -35.50 -4.14 -25.27
C PRO A 624 -36.76 -4.32 -24.43
N GLY A 625 -37.58 -3.29 -24.32
CA GLY A 625 -38.77 -3.23 -23.45
C GLY A 625 -38.48 -2.86 -22.00
N CYS A 626 -37.24 -2.54 -21.68
CA CYS A 626 -36.80 -2.06 -20.37
C CYS A 626 -36.26 -0.64 -20.44
N VAL A 627 -36.03 -0.05 -19.25
CA VAL A 627 -35.32 1.19 -19.01
C VAL A 627 -34.30 0.97 -17.90
N LEU A 628 -33.26 1.79 -17.85
CA LEU A 628 -32.39 1.95 -16.70
C LEU A 628 -33.02 2.99 -15.78
N VAL A 629 -33.13 2.65 -14.51
CA VAL A 629 -33.55 3.56 -13.44
C VAL A 629 -32.35 3.77 -12.56
N ASP A 630 -31.83 4.98 -12.52
CA ASP A 630 -30.66 5.40 -11.78
C ASP A 630 -31.06 6.25 -10.58
N ALA A 631 -30.50 5.98 -9.43
CA ALA A 631 -30.69 6.74 -8.22
C ALA A 631 -29.33 7.09 -7.59
N ASP A 632 -29.01 8.37 -7.50
CA ASP A 632 -27.79 8.88 -6.90
C ASP A 632 -28.05 9.65 -5.60
N TYR A 633 -27.24 9.42 -4.57
CA TYR A 633 -27.32 10.17 -3.33
C TYR A 633 -26.83 11.60 -3.49
N SER A 634 -27.69 12.55 -3.18
CA SER A 634 -27.30 13.96 -3.17
C SER A 634 -26.43 14.29 -1.95
N GLN A 635 -25.12 14.39 -2.16
CA GLN A 635 -24.09 14.86 -1.20
C GLN A 635 -24.07 14.08 0.14
N ILE A 636 -24.13 12.76 0.07
CA ILE A 636 -24.22 11.87 1.25
C ILE A 636 -23.13 12.16 2.30
N GLU A 637 -21.87 12.36 1.89
CA GLU A 637 -20.76 12.58 2.81
C GLU A 637 -20.92 13.86 3.62
N LEU A 638 -21.44 14.94 3.01
CA LEU A 638 -21.72 16.20 3.72
C LEU A 638 -22.94 16.10 4.64
N ARG A 639 -23.92 15.29 4.29
CA ARG A 639 -25.08 15.01 5.17
C ARG A 639 -24.67 14.21 6.39
N ILE A 640 -23.78 13.21 6.21
CA ILE A 640 -23.18 12.46 7.31
C ILE A 640 -22.34 13.41 8.19
N LEU A 641 -21.52 14.28 7.61
CA LEU A 641 -20.75 15.28 8.35
C LEU A 641 -21.67 16.17 9.20
N ALA A 642 -22.75 16.70 8.61
CA ALA A 642 -23.75 17.51 9.34
C ALA A 642 -24.40 16.74 10.51
N HIS A 643 -24.63 15.44 10.33
CA HIS A 643 -25.18 14.57 11.37
C HIS A 643 -24.20 14.38 12.53
N VAL A 644 -22.98 13.93 12.23
CA VAL A 644 -21.99 13.56 13.26
C VAL A 644 -21.44 14.78 14.02
N THR A 645 -21.33 15.93 13.36
CA THR A 645 -20.86 17.16 13.99
C THR A 645 -21.96 17.88 14.79
N GLY A 646 -23.21 17.64 14.44
CA GLY A 646 -24.34 18.38 15.01
C GLY A 646 -24.31 19.89 14.68
N ASP A 647 -23.66 20.27 13.56
CA ASP A 647 -23.58 21.67 13.14
C ASP A 647 -24.95 22.16 12.64
N GLU A 648 -25.54 23.11 13.37
CA GLU A 648 -26.93 23.58 13.14
C GLU A 648 -27.07 24.27 11.79
N HIS A 649 -26.03 24.98 11.35
CA HIS A 649 -26.07 25.65 10.06
C HIS A 649 -26.12 24.67 8.90
N MET A 650 -25.23 23.64 8.93
CA MET A 650 -25.25 22.59 7.92
C MET A 650 -26.58 21.80 7.97
N GLN A 651 -27.06 21.45 9.17
CA GLN A 651 -28.32 20.72 9.32
C GLN A 651 -29.50 21.50 8.80
N ASN A 652 -29.58 22.82 9.09
CA ASN A 652 -30.66 23.66 8.62
C ASN A 652 -30.61 23.84 7.10
N ALA A 653 -29.44 24.04 6.51
CA ALA A 653 -29.29 24.14 5.06
C ALA A 653 -29.81 22.87 4.34
N PHE A 654 -29.50 21.67 4.86
CA PHE A 654 -30.03 20.43 4.29
C PHE A 654 -31.52 20.23 4.53
N ARG A 655 -32.06 20.61 5.69
CA ARG A 655 -33.50 20.50 5.99
C ARG A 655 -34.35 21.48 5.18
N SER A 656 -33.82 22.67 4.87
CA SER A 656 -34.51 23.68 4.04
C SER A 656 -34.34 23.42 2.54
N GLY A 657 -33.55 22.43 2.13
CA GLY A 657 -33.26 22.15 0.72
C GLY A 657 -32.38 23.21 0.05
N GLU A 658 -31.62 23.96 0.83
CA GLU A 658 -30.68 24.95 0.30
C GLU A 658 -29.46 24.28 -0.32
N ASP A 659 -28.86 24.93 -1.33
CA ASP A 659 -27.56 24.54 -1.86
C ASP A 659 -26.46 24.73 -0.80
N ILE A 660 -26.00 23.65 -0.20
CA ILE A 660 -24.99 23.66 0.87
C ILE A 660 -23.71 24.38 0.47
N HIS A 661 -23.28 24.28 -0.79
CA HIS A 661 -22.08 24.95 -1.26
C HIS A 661 -22.29 26.46 -1.41
N ARG A 662 -23.47 26.87 -1.81
CA ARG A 662 -23.86 28.30 -1.85
C ARG A 662 -23.99 28.85 -0.44
N SER A 663 -24.63 28.12 0.46
CA SER A 663 -24.79 28.51 1.87
C SER A 663 -23.42 28.61 2.57
N THR A 664 -22.52 27.62 2.33
CA THR A 664 -21.13 27.65 2.82
C THR A 664 -20.36 28.86 2.27
N ALA A 665 -20.48 29.17 0.97
CA ALA A 665 -19.82 30.33 0.37
C ALA A 665 -20.29 31.62 1.03
N ALA A 666 -21.61 31.81 1.16
CA ALA A 666 -22.18 32.98 1.81
C ALA A 666 -21.61 33.20 3.22
N LYS A 667 -21.47 32.10 4.00
CA LYS A 667 -20.96 32.16 5.38
C LYS A 667 -19.47 32.48 5.43
N ILE A 668 -18.64 31.80 4.58
CA ILE A 668 -17.19 32.00 4.55
C ILE A 668 -16.80 33.40 4.10
N TYR A 669 -17.50 33.93 3.09
CA TYR A 669 -17.22 35.26 2.51
C TYR A 669 -17.97 36.40 3.19
N GLY A 670 -18.91 36.09 4.09
CA GLY A 670 -19.71 37.08 4.81
C GLY A 670 -20.67 37.89 3.88
N ILE A 671 -21.21 37.26 2.82
CA ILE A 671 -22.08 37.86 1.81
C ILE A 671 -23.45 37.16 1.78
N PRO A 672 -24.52 37.85 1.33
CA PRO A 672 -25.80 37.18 1.11
C PRO A 672 -25.71 36.05 0.08
N GLN A 673 -26.54 35.02 0.22
CA GLN A 673 -26.55 33.89 -0.75
C GLN A 673 -26.84 34.32 -2.18
N SER A 674 -27.63 35.39 -2.37
CA SER A 674 -27.94 35.99 -3.69
C SER A 674 -26.72 36.54 -4.42
N GLU A 675 -25.69 36.93 -3.68
CA GLU A 675 -24.42 37.47 -4.22
C GLU A 675 -23.36 36.41 -4.48
N VAL A 676 -23.63 35.16 -4.13
CA VAL A 676 -22.70 34.05 -4.36
C VAL A 676 -22.65 33.72 -5.85
N THR A 677 -21.51 34.06 -6.47
CA THR A 677 -21.25 33.75 -7.87
C THR A 677 -20.98 32.24 -8.08
N PRO A 678 -21.11 31.70 -9.32
CA PRO A 678 -20.76 30.32 -9.63
C PRO A 678 -19.31 29.95 -9.24
N ARG A 679 -18.38 30.92 -9.37
CA ARG A 679 -16.98 30.72 -8.96
C ARG A 679 -16.84 30.56 -7.45
N LEU A 680 -17.48 31.41 -6.65
CA LEU A 680 -17.47 31.34 -5.19
C LEU A 680 -18.11 30.04 -4.70
N ARG A 681 -19.22 29.61 -5.32
CA ARG A 681 -19.86 28.32 -5.06
C ARG A 681 -18.93 27.15 -5.35
N SER A 682 -18.23 27.20 -6.49
CA SER A 682 -17.26 26.15 -6.86
C SER A 682 -16.07 26.10 -5.89
N SER A 683 -15.56 27.24 -5.46
CA SER A 683 -14.51 27.32 -4.43
C SER A 683 -15.00 26.74 -3.10
N ALA A 684 -16.22 27.08 -2.66
CA ALA A 684 -16.80 26.50 -1.45
C ALA A 684 -17.01 24.99 -1.56
N LYS A 685 -17.38 24.48 -2.73
CA LYS A 685 -17.44 23.03 -2.99
C LYS A 685 -16.07 22.37 -2.77
N ALA A 686 -15.01 22.94 -3.34
CA ALA A 686 -13.65 22.43 -3.16
C ALA A 686 -13.17 22.52 -1.70
N ILE A 687 -13.57 23.57 -0.97
CA ILE A 687 -13.25 23.75 0.46
C ILE A 687 -13.99 22.70 1.30
N ASN A 688 -15.30 22.50 1.10
CA ASN A 688 -16.10 21.51 1.82
C ASN A 688 -15.48 20.11 1.73
N PHE A 689 -15.16 19.67 0.50
CA PHE A 689 -14.51 18.39 0.29
C PHE A 689 -13.04 18.39 0.77
N GLY A 690 -12.33 19.49 0.58
CA GLY A 690 -10.94 19.63 1.01
C GLY A 690 -10.77 19.39 2.51
N ILE A 691 -11.65 19.97 3.33
CA ILE A 691 -11.63 19.81 4.79
C ILE A 691 -11.96 18.39 5.19
N MET A 692 -13.00 17.81 4.61
CA MET A 692 -13.37 16.41 4.84
C MET A 692 -12.19 15.45 4.56
N TYR A 693 -11.48 15.68 3.44
CA TYR A 693 -10.33 14.87 3.05
C TYR A 693 -9.01 15.30 3.70
N GLY A 694 -9.04 16.28 4.62
CA GLY A 694 -7.84 16.75 5.32
C GLY A 694 -6.80 17.38 4.41
N LYS A 695 -7.22 18.03 3.30
CA LYS A 695 -6.33 18.77 2.40
C LYS A 695 -5.76 19.99 3.10
N GLY A 696 -4.44 20.17 3.04
CA GLY A 696 -3.79 21.40 3.49
C GLY A 696 -3.89 22.54 2.48
N ALA A 697 -3.53 23.75 2.92
CA ALA A 697 -3.61 24.99 2.12
C ALA A 697 -2.90 24.87 0.75
N TYR A 698 -1.77 24.18 0.67
CA TYR A 698 -1.04 23.97 -0.59
C TYR A 698 -1.86 23.15 -1.63
N SER A 699 -2.50 22.07 -1.20
CA SER A 699 -3.32 21.26 -2.10
C SER A 699 -4.58 22.01 -2.52
N LEU A 700 -5.24 22.69 -1.55
CA LEU A 700 -6.44 23.48 -1.81
C LEU A 700 -6.16 24.63 -2.77
N SER A 701 -5.01 25.33 -2.63
CA SER A 701 -4.66 26.47 -3.50
C SER A 701 -4.59 26.07 -4.98
N LYS A 702 -4.13 24.85 -5.27
CA LYS A 702 -4.11 24.29 -6.65
C LYS A 702 -5.53 24.00 -7.16
N ASP A 703 -6.38 23.42 -6.29
CA ASP A 703 -7.75 23.04 -6.68
C ASP A 703 -8.63 24.25 -7.05
N ILE A 704 -8.44 25.37 -6.35
CA ILE A 704 -9.26 26.57 -6.54
C ILE A 704 -8.54 27.72 -7.28
N GLY A 705 -7.28 27.51 -7.70
CA GLY A 705 -6.52 28.47 -8.50
C GLY A 705 -6.19 29.78 -7.77
N VAL A 706 -5.84 29.71 -6.48
CA VAL A 706 -5.47 30.85 -5.63
C VAL A 706 -4.08 30.67 -5.01
N SER A 707 -3.53 31.70 -4.38
CA SER A 707 -2.28 31.57 -3.62
C SER A 707 -2.46 30.69 -2.38
N VAL A 708 -1.36 30.08 -1.91
CA VAL A 708 -1.36 29.27 -0.69
C VAL A 708 -1.84 30.06 0.53
N LYS A 709 -1.50 31.35 0.59
CA LYS A 709 -1.91 32.23 1.68
C LYS A 709 -3.43 32.47 1.69
N GLU A 710 -4.03 32.66 0.51
CA GLU A 710 -5.48 32.79 0.38
C GLU A 710 -6.20 31.49 0.72
N ALA A 711 -5.69 30.35 0.24
CA ALA A 711 -6.23 29.04 0.59
C ALA A 711 -6.17 28.74 2.10
N ASP A 712 -5.08 29.15 2.78
CA ASP A 712 -4.97 29.05 4.24
C ASP A 712 -5.99 29.94 4.96
N ALA A 713 -6.21 31.16 4.46
CA ALA A 713 -7.24 32.06 4.99
C ALA A 713 -8.65 31.45 4.81
N PHE A 714 -8.94 30.84 3.66
CA PHE A 714 -10.22 30.17 3.43
C PHE A 714 -10.45 28.98 4.36
N LEU A 715 -9.42 28.14 4.59
CA LEU A 715 -9.52 27.05 5.56
C LEU A 715 -9.81 27.57 6.97
N LYS A 716 -9.09 28.60 7.42
CA LYS A 716 -9.30 29.22 8.74
C LYS A 716 -10.70 29.83 8.87
N ASN A 717 -11.17 30.57 7.84
CA ASN A 717 -12.50 31.12 7.82
C ASN A 717 -13.59 30.05 7.85
N TYR A 718 -13.38 28.94 7.16
CA TYR A 718 -14.29 27.79 7.22
C TYR A 718 -14.38 27.20 8.63
N LEU A 719 -13.24 26.87 9.24
CA LEU A 719 -13.22 26.30 10.58
C LEU A 719 -13.79 27.26 11.63
N ALA A 720 -13.53 28.57 11.49
CA ALA A 720 -14.17 29.58 12.33
C ALA A 720 -15.69 29.70 12.10
N ALA A 721 -16.16 29.49 10.86
CA ALA A 721 -17.57 29.48 10.51
C ALA A 721 -18.30 28.21 10.96
N PHE A 722 -17.57 27.07 11.05
CA PHE A 722 -18.10 25.75 11.43
C PHE A 722 -17.30 25.13 12.59
N PRO A 723 -17.34 25.73 13.80
CA PRO A 723 -16.51 25.29 14.92
C PRO A 723 -16.83 23.87 15.40
N LYS A 724 -18.07 23.39 15.21
CA LYS A 724 -18.44 22.01 15.54
C LYS A 724 -17.78 20.99 14.59
N VAL A 725 -17.51 21.37 13.35
CA VAL A 725 -16.77 20.54 12.39
C VAL A 725 -15.31 20.41 12.83
N ASP A 726 -14.66 21.53 13.19
CA ASP A 726 -13.28 21.53 13.68
C ASP A 726 -13.13 20.69 14.95
N GLY A 727 -13.99 20.95 15.96
CA GLY A 727 -13.98 20.18 17.19
C GLY A 727 -14.23 18.68 17.00
N TYR A 728 -15.09 18.29 16.06
CA TYR A 728 -15.28 16.88 15.70
C TYR A 728 -14.00 16.28 15.09
N MET A 729 -13.37 16.98 14.17
CA MET A 729 -12.15 16.51 13.51
C MET A 729 -10.98 16.34 14.49
N GLU A 730 -10.79 17.32 15.40
CA GLU A 730 -9.77 17.24 16.45
C GLU A 730 -10.04 16.11 17.42
N LYS A 731 -11.29 15.97 17.87
CA LYS A 731 -11.71 14.87 18.75
C LYS A 731 -11.48 13.51 18.11
N THR A 732 -11.87 13.33 16.85
CA THR A 732 -11.70 12.07 16.12
C THR A 732 -10.22 11.67 16.04
N ILE A 733 -9.31 12.62 15.82
CA ILE A 733 -7.87 12.34 15.81
C ILE A 733 -7.37 11.99 17.22
N ALA A 734 -7.83 12.70 18.27
CA ALA A 734 -7.43 12.42 19.64
C ALA A 734 -7.90 11.02 20.07
N ASP A 735 -9.18 10.72 19.87
CA ASP A 735 -9.77 9.40 20.18
C ASP A 735 -9.03 8.28 19.42
N ALA A 736 -8.71 8.50 18.13
CA ALA A 736 -7.97 7.53 17.33
C ALA A 736 -6.51 7.33 17.76
N LYS A 737 -5.86 8.35 18.33
CA LYS A 737 -4.53 8.20 18.95
C LYS A 737 -4.58 7.36 20.21
N ASP A 738 -5.66 7.48 20.98
CA ASP A 738 -5.81 6.76 22.26
C ASP A 738 -6.20 5.29 22.03
N CYS A 739 -7.15 5.01 21.10
CA CYS A 739 -7.63 3.64 20.88
C CYS A 739 -6.95 2.89 19.72
N GLY A 740 -6.17 3.59 18.85
CA GLY A 740 -5.46 3.00 17.73
C GLY A 740 -6.28 2.83 16.43
N TYR A 741 -7.56 3.16 16.42
CA TYR A 741 -8.44 3.01 15.28
C TYR A 741 -9.48 4.12 15.17
N VAL A 742 -10.16 4.21 14.03
CA VAL A 742 -11.40 4.97 13.84
C VAL A 742 -12.53 4.02 13.43
N SER A 743 -13.78 4.44 13.68
CA SER A 743 -14.95 3.65 13.28
C SER A 743 -15.99 4.47 12.50
N THR A 744 -16.77 3.77 11.66
CA THR A 744 -18.00 4.31 11.06
C THR A 744 -19.15 4.33 12.07
N LEU A 745 -20.27 4.93 11.68
CA LEU A 745 -21.50 4.89 12.49
C LEU A 745 -22.09 3.47 12.62
N PHE A 746 -21.67 2.55 11.75
CA PHE A 746 -22.08 1.14 11.80
C PHE A 746 -21.07 0.25 12.56
N GLY A 747 -20.04 0.84 13.17
CA GLY A 747 -19.04 0.10 13.94
C GLY A 747 -17.85 -0.41 13.14
N ARG A 748 -17.83 -0.29 11.81
CA ARG A 748 -16.68 -0.72 10.99
C ARG A 748 -15.41 -0.04 11.46
N ARG A 749 -14.40 -0.82 11.83
CA ARG A 749 -13.13 -0.33 12.37
C ARG A 749 -12.05 -0.24 11.29
N ARG A 750 -11.21 0.78 11.44
CA ARG A 750 -9.98 0.90 10.66
C ARG A 750 -8.83 1.25 11.58
N ALA A 751 -7.89 0.32 11.74
CA ALA A 751 -6.65 0.55 12.48
C ALA A 751 -5.81 1.63 11.79
N LEU A 752 -5.19 2.52 12.59
CA LEU A 752 -4.38 3.66 12.13
C LEU A 752 -3.02 3.71 12.86
N PRO A 753 -2.16 2.72 12.65
CA PRO A 753 -0.82 2.70 13.26
C PRO A 753 0.02 3.91 12.84
N GLU A 754 -0.31 4.57 11.73
CA GLU A 754 0.35 5.77 11.25
C GLU A 754 0.29 6.93 12.26
N LEU A 755 -0.73 7.00 13.11
CA LEU A 755 -0.90 8.07 14.11
C LEU A 755 0.19 8.07 15.18
N SER A 756 0.75 6.91 15.50
CA SER A 756 1.84 6.74 16.47
C SER A 756 3.24 6.95 15.85
N SER A 757 3.33 7.19 14.54
CA SER A 757 4.62 7.34 13.85
C SER A 757 5.39 8.58 14.31
N SER A 758 6.68 8.44 14.58
CA SER A 758 7.60 9.55 14.80
C SER A 758 7.81 10.40 13.54
N ASN A 759 7.59 9.82 12.34
CA ASN A 759 7.69 10.54 11.07
C ASN A 759 6.47 11.44 10.87
N ARG A 760 6.71 12.75 10.83
CA ARG A 760 5.66 13.78 10.65
C ARG A 760 4.78 13.55 9.41
N ASN A 761 5.35 13.10 8.29
CA ASN A 761 4.58 12.90 7.05
C ASN A 761 3.66 11.68 7.16
N ILE A 762 4.12 10.60 7.79
CA ILE A 762 3.33 9.40 8.04
C ILE A 762 2.21 9.73 9.02
N ARG A 763 2.53 10.40 10.13
CA ARG A 763 1.54 10.84 11.11
C ARG A 763 0.49 11.76 10.50
N ALA A 764 0.88 12.75 9.69
CA ALA A 764 -0.05 13.62 8.98
C ALA A 764 -0.93 12.83 7.98
N SER A 765 -0.43 11.74 7.40
CA SER A 765 -1.25 10.84 6.59
C SER A 765 -2.26 10.08 7.44
N GLY A 766 -1.86 9.59 8.63
CA GLY A 766 -2.75 8.99 9.62
C GLY A 766 -3.86 9.94 10.06
N GLU A 767 -3.53 11.19 10.36
CA GLU A 767 -4.51 12.21 10.75
C GLU A 767 -5.53 12.51 9.62
N ARG A 768 -5.10 12.52 8.36
CA ARG A 768 -6.03 12.63 7.22
C ARG A 768 -6.95 11.42 7.12
N MET A 769 -6.41 10.22 7.30
CA MET A 769 -7.22 8.99 7.30
C MET A 769 -8.21 8.96 8.46
N ALA A 770 -7.81 9.43 9.64
CA ALA A 770 -8.69 9.53 10.81
C ALA A 770 -9.89 10.45 10.57
N ARG A 771 -9.69 11.59 9.91
CA ARG A 771 -10.77 12.52 9.56
C ARG A 771 -11.73 11.96 8.52
N ASN A 772 -11.19 11.31 7.49
CA ASN A 772 -11.95 10.87 6.32
C ASN A 772 -12.71 9.56 6.55
N THR A 773 -12.10 8.57 7.20
CA THR A 773 -12.64 7.21 7.29
C THR A 773 -14.03 7.15 7.94
N PRO A 774 -14.33 7.83 9.05
CA PRO A 774 -15.66 7.77 9.66
C PRO A 774 -16.77 8.25 8.71
N ILE A 775 -16.51 9.26 7.91
CA ILE A 775 -17.51 9.84 6.99
C ILE A 775 -17.62 8.99 5.72
N GLN A 776 -16.51 8.75 5.04
CA GLN A 776 -16.49 7.99 3.79
C GLN A 776 -16.90 6.53 4.00
N GLY A 777 -16.43 5.91 5.10
CA GLY A 777 -16.81 4.56 5.45
C GLY A 777 -18.29 4.45 5.81
N THR A 778 -18.84 5.41 6.54
CA THR A 778 -20.29 5.45 6.83
C THR A 778 -21.11 5.59 5.54
N ALA A 779 -20.67 6.42 4.58
CA ALA A 779 -21.35 6.51 3.27
C ALA A 779 -21.32 5.18 2.54
N ALA A 780 -20.19 4.46 2.58
CA ALA A 780 -20.08 3.13 1.98
C ALA A 780 -20.99 2.11 2.67
N ASP A 781 -21.13 2.16 3.98
CA ASP A 781 -22.03 1.26 4.72
C ASP A 781 -23.50 1.57 4.42
N VAL A 782 -23.87 2.84 4.29
CA VAL A 782 -25.25 3.26 3.91
C VAL A 782 -25.62 2.72 2.53
N ILE A 783 -24.73 2.90 1.52
CA ILE A 783 -25.07 2.41 0.16
C ILE A 783 -25.14 0.89 0.11
N LYS A 784 -24.29 0.18 0.84
CA LYS A 784 -24.35 -1.28 0.96
C LYS A 784 -25.67 -1.74 1.58
N LEU A 785 -26.11 -1.09 2.65
CA LEU A 785 -27.38 -1.36 3.29
C LEU A 785 -28.56 -1.10 2.34
N ALA A 786 -28.51 0.02 1.61
CA ALA A 786 -29.51 0.37 0.59
C ALA A 786 -29.56 -0.70 -0.52
N MET A 787 -28.39 -1.18 -1.02
CA MET A 787 -28.34 -2.26 -2.00
C MET A 787 -29.03 -3.53 -1.52
N VAL A 788 -28.79 -3.95 -0.28
CA VAL A 788 -29.41 -5.12 0.32
C VAL A 788 -30.93 -4.93 0.41
N ARG A 789 -31.41 -3.76 0.85
CA ARG A 789 -32.85 -3.45 0.98
C ARG A 789 -33.54 -3.39 -0.36
N VAL A 790 -32.98 -2.65 -1.33
CA VAL A 790 -33.51 -2.55 -2.70
C VAL A 790 -33.65 -3.94 -3.32
N TRP A 791 -32.57 -4.75 -3.27
CA TRP A 791 -32.55 -6.07 -3.86
C TRP A 791 -33.58 -7.02 -3.21
N ARG A 792 -33.68 -7.01 -1.87
CA ARG A 792 -34.69 -7.80 -1.16
C ARG A 792 -36.12 -7.38 -1.56
N ARG A 793 -36.40 -6.09 -1.59
CA ARG A 793 -37.72 -5.58 -1.89
C ARG A 793 -38.15 -5.88 -3.34
N LEU A 794 -37.25 -5.73 -4.32
CA LEU A 794 -37.53 -6.10 -5.70
C LEU A 794 -37.93 -7.59 -5.82
N ARG A 795 -37.28 -8.46 -5.05
CA ARG A 795 -37.58 -9.90 -5.02
C ARG A 795 -38.88 -10.23 -4.28
N ASP A 796 -39.07 -9.65 -3.10
CA ASP A 796 -40.26 -9.92 -2.26
C ASP A 796 -41.55 -9.50 -2.97
N GLU A 797 -41.48 -8.41 -3.72
CA GLU A 797 -42.57 -7.92 -4.58
C GLU A 797 -42.64 -8.65 -5.94
N LYS A 798 -41.75 -9.66 -6.15
CA LYS A 798 -41.72 -10.51 -7.36
C LYS A 798 -41.59 -9.73 -8.67
N MET A 799 -40.85 -8.65 -8.65
CA MET A 799 -40.61 -7.83 -9.83
C MET A 799 -39.61 -8.51 -10.78
N GLU A 800 -39.72 -8.22 -12.08
CA GLU A 800 -38.72 -8.59 -13.08
C GLU A 800 -37.51 -7.64 -13.07
N SER A 801 -37.67 -6.47 -12.48
CA SER A 801 -36.61 -5.47 -12.30
C SER A 801 -35.40 -6.03 -11.51
N ARG A 802 -34.19 -5.67 -11.94
CA ARG A 802 -32.93 -6.17 -11.35
C ARG A 802 -31.96 -5.04 -11.03
N LEU A 803 -31.38 -5.07 -9.85
CA LEU A 803 -30.21 -4.25 -9.52
C LEU A 803 -29.01 -4.78 -10.32
N ILE A 804 -28.37 -3.94 -11.14
CA ILE A 804 -27.32 -4.39 -12.08
C ILE A 804 -25.97 -3.71 -11.86
N LEU A 805 -25.94 -2.48 -11.35
CA LEU A 805 -24.70 -1.72 -11.20
C LEU A 805 -24.75 -0.80 -9.98
N THR A 806 -23.60 -0.57 -9.39
CA THR A 806 -23.35 0.49 -8.41
C THR A 806 -22.07 1.23 -8.77
N VAL A 807 -22.12 2.56 -8.77
CA VAL A 807 -20.99 3.42 -9.08
C VAL A 807 -20.92 4.55 -8.07
N HIS A 808 -19.89 4.59 -7.22
CA HIS A 808 -19.79 5.56 -6.13
C HIS A 808 -21.01 5.54 -5.21
N ASP A 809 -21.86 6.56 -5.28
CA ASP A 809 -23.06 6.74 -4.45
C ASP A 809 -24.36 6.44 -5.24
N GLU A 810 -24.25 5.80 -6.41
CA GLU A 810 -25.28 5.56 -7.43
C GLU A 810 -25.69 4.09 -7.47
N LEU A 811 -26.99 3.80 -7.60
CA LEU A 811 -27.56 2.48 -7.83
C LEU A 811 -28.36 2.45 -9.11
N ILE A 812 -28.13 1.46 -9.99
CA ILE A 812 -28.81 1.32 -11.28
C ILE A 812 -29.59 0.02 -11.32
N VAL A 813 -30.88 0.16 -11.61
CA VAL A 813 -31.83 -0.95 -11.80
C VAL A 813 -32.26 -1.01 -13.27
N GLU A 814 -32.15 -2.19 -13.88
CA GLU A 814 -32.82 -2.47 -15.18
C GLU A 814 -34.23 -2.92 -14.89
N ALA A 815 -35.23 -2.16 -15.38
CA ALA A 815 -36.64 -2.41 -15.12
C ALA A 815 -37.45 -2.50 -16.42
N PRO A 816 -38.40 -3.45 -16.57
CA PRO A 816 -39.41 -3.35 -17.59
C PRO A 816 -40.13 -2.00 -17.55
N GLU A 817 -40.48 -1.42 -18.69
CA GLU A 817 -41.15 -0.10 -18.73
C GLU A 817 -42.41 -0.04 -17.86
N ALA A 818 -43.15 -1.16 -17.74
CA ALA A 818 -44.31 -1.25 -16.86
C ALA A 818 -43.99 -1.20 -15.36
N GLU A 819 -42.76 -1.53 -14.97
CA GLU A 819 -42.27 -1.54 -13.58
C GLU A 819 -41.42 -0.31 -13.23
N ALA A 820 -41.03 0.51 -14.21
CA ALA A 820 -40.03 1.59 -14.03
C ALA A 820 -40.43 2.55 -12.90
N ALA A 821 -41.62 3.10 -12.89
CA ALA A 821 -42.10 4.00 -11.85
C ALA A 821 -42.08 3.37 -10.44
N LYS A 822 -42.38 2.06 -10.37
CA LYS A 822 -42.32 1.31 -9.10
C LYS A 822 -40.87 1.06 -8.66
N ALA A 823 -40.00 0.73 -9.58
CA ALA A 823 -38.57 0.56 -9.31
C ALA A 823 -37.95 1.88 -8.83
N ALA A 824 -38.31 3.02 -9.43
CA ALA A 824 -37.91 4.34 -9.01
C ALA A 824 -38.39 4.68 -7.59
N SER A 825 -39.64 4.33 -7.24
CA SER A 825 -40.16 4.49 -5.87
C SER A 825 -39.38 3.64 -4.86
N ILE A 826 -39.13 2.36 -5.19
CA ILE A 826 -38.37 1.46 -4.33
C ILE A 826 -36.96 1.98 -4.11
N LEU A 827 -36.24 2.38 -5.16
CA LEU A 827 -34.92 2.96 -5.05
C LEU A 827 -34.92 4.16 -4.10
N ARG A 828 -35.81 5.12 -4.32
CA ARG A 828 -35.92 6.32 -3.47
C ARG A 828 -36.25 5.96 -2.03
N GLU A 829 -37.26 5.15 -1.79
CA GLU A 829 -37.74 4.80 -0.44
C GLU A 829 -36.68 4.04 0.35
N GLU A 830 -36.00 3.07 -0.27
CA GLU A 830 -35.02 2.25 0.42
C GLU A 830 -33.69 2.99 0.59
N MET A 831 -33.26 3.82 -0.36
CA MET A 831 -32.05 4.63 -0.22
C MET A 831 -32.21 5.76 0.79
N GLU A 832 -33.33 6.49 0.74
CA GLU A 832 -33.59 7.60 1.68
C GLU A 832 -33.96 7.11 3.08
N GLY A 833 -34.64 5.96 3.18
CA GLY A 833 -35.17 5.40 4.43
C GLY A 833 -34.28 4.37 5.11
N CYS A 834 -33.10 4.04 4.55
CA CYS A 834 -32.26 2.99 5.15
C CYS A 834 -31.67 3.38 6.50
N VAL A 835 -31.50 4.70 6.78
CA VAL A 835 -31.02 5.23 8.04
C VAL A 835 -31.78 6.49 8.44
N HIS A 836 -31.80 6.82 9.74
CA HIS A 836 -32.43 8.01 10.27
C HIS A 836 -31.39 8.95 10.88
N TYR A 837 -30.94 9.93 10.09
CA TYR A 837 -29.98 10.93 10.54
C TYR A 837 -30.66 12.25 10.91
N ALA A 838 -29.91 13.16 11.58
CA ALA A 838 -30.39 14.50 11.91
C ALA A 838 -30.78 15.36 10.67
N VAL A 839 -30.27 14.95 9.50
CA VAL A 839 -30.63 15.50 8.19
C VAL A 839 -31.13 14.33 7.29
N PRO A 840 -32.16 14.56 6.47
CA PRO A 840 -32.68 13.53 5.59
C PRO A 840 -31.62 13.18 4.54
N LEU A 841 -31.51 11.92 4.18
CA LEU A 841 -30.87 11.52 2.92
C LEU A 841 -31.84 11.84 1.78
N SER A 842 -31.33 12.25 0.64
CA SER A 842 -32.13 12.50 -0.55
C SER A 842 -31.43 11.94 -1.77
N THR A 843 -32.23 11.43 -2.71
CA THR A 843 -31.75 10.84 -3.96
C THR A 843 -32.34 11.61 -5.14
N GLU A 844 -31.52 11.71 -6.20
CA GLU A 844 -32.00 12.12 -7.52
C GLU A 844 -32.25 10.85 -8.33
N VAL A 845 -33.47 10.70 -8.87
CA VAL A 845 -33.84 9.46 -9.59
C VAL A 845 -34.22 9.83 -11.01
N HIS A 846 -33.54 9.20 -11.98
CA HIS A 846 -33.74 9.42 -13.41
C HIS A 846 -34.00 8.10 -14.14
N GLU A 847 -34.63 8.18 -15.33
CA GLU A 847 -34.90 7.03 -16.17
C GLU A 847 -34.37 7.30 -17.57
N GLY A 848 -33.80 6.27 -18.22
CA GLY A 848 -33.29 6.39 -19.57
C GLY A 848 -33.18 5.06 -20.30
N LYS A 849 -33.00 5.09 -21.62
CA LYS A 849 -32.78 3.87 -22.42
C LYS A 849 -31.32 3.42 -22.34
N ASN A 850 -30.43 4.29 -21.90
CA ASN A 850 -29.04 4.02 -21.68
C ASN A 850 -28.56 4.76 -20.42
N TRP A 851 -27.35 4.45 -19.96
CA TRP A 851 -26.80 5.01 -18.73
C TRP A 851 -26.55 6.52 -18.81
N LEU A 852 -26.27 7.07 -20.00
CA LEU A 852 -26.07 8.51 -20.17
C LEU A 852 -27.37 9.28 -19.98
N GLU A 853 -28.48 8.73 -20.47
CA GLU A 853 -29.82 9.36 -20.32
C GLU A 853 -30.39 9.21 -18.91
N ALA A 854 -30.04 8.10 -18.23
CA ALA A 854 -30.50 7.81 -16.88
C ALA A 854 -29.71 8.53 -15.77
N HIS A 855 -28.58 9.22 -16.10
CA HIS A 855 -27.71 9.87 -15.11
C HIS A 855 -27.85 11.42 -15.09
#